data_bb9a52c516283dba57fb7777af8517ce
#
_entry.id   bb9a52c516283dba57fb7777af8517ce
#
_cell.length_a   1.000
_cell.length_b   1.000
_cell.length_c   1.000
_cell.angle_alpha   90.00
_cell.angle_beta   90.00
_cell.angle_gamma   90.00
#
_symmetry.space_group_name_H-M   'P 1'
#
loop_
_entity.id
_entity.type
_entity.pdbx_description
1 polymer ?
#
loop_
_entity_poly.entity_id
_entity_poly.type
_entity_poly.pdbx_seq_one_letter_code
_entity_poly.pdbx_strand_id
1 'polypeptide(L)'
;ARCGVFSKTDIQNLVSRNVPLGDTAASIFHAVAVQTIVTLSRGWTFHPPILLCGGPLTFIPALRKAFADYLHLQESDFILPAGGNLLPALGCALCATEEKAVSLSTLENLISRSTDITTKNSLPPLFDSETDYDNWKKEKAHYNWPSAPLVQGIQEAVLGIDSGSTTTKIVVTTPDGAILFSHYAPNLGNPIEAVRKGLTELKTQCDKNGTVLNITGSCSTGYGEELIKAAFGLDGSMIETMAHYRAARQMAPDVSFILDIGGQDMKAIFVKQGAITRMELNEACSSGCGSFIETFARTLKYNVSDFARFACMALHPCDLGTRCTVFMNSKIKQVLREGATVADIAAGLSYSVVKNCLYKVLKLKDDKELEGTIVVQGGTMHNDAIVRAFELETGKTVIRSNLPELMGAYGCALQAASQKSNSRTINQLLETTGYTSRQIQCNGCENKCFVCRYTFPNGNTFFSGNKCERIFTNRGESEKPGQNIYTDKYALLFDRETSETGNRTIGIPRVLNMYENYPFWHALFTRCGIRVVLSDISTFVSYEKALNSVMSDNICFPAKLVHSHIQNLIHKKVERIFLPYVVYEHESDKKMNNSYNCPIVTGYSDVIRSSMSPDIPVDSPAITFADTGLLTKQCTNYLSSWGISKRDAEQAVKYAKQVTKTRCILSPAAASYGFYKNFEERGKHFKELVTSNN
;
A
#
# COMPACT_ATOMS: atom_id res chain seq x y z
N ALA A 1 -0.07 -8.78 4.32
CA ALA A 1 0.24 -9.53 3.10
C ALA A 1 -0.14 -8.70 1.87
N ARG A 2 0.74 -8.61 0.89
CA ARG A 2 0.48 -7.94 -0.40
C ARG A 2 0.13 -8.98 -1.47
N CYS A 3 -0.58 -8.54 -2.51
CA CYS A 3 -0.82 -9.33 -3.71
C CYS A 3 0.52 -9.77 -4.34
N GLY A 4 0.58 -11.01 -4.87
CA GLY A 4 1.79 -11.56 -5.49
C GLY A 4 2.37 -10.72 -6.64
N VAL A 5 1.56 -9.90 -7.30
CA VAL A 5 2.02 -8.96 -8.33
C VAL A 5 2.88 -7.85 -7.73
N PHE A 6 2.51 -7.34 -6.55
CA PHE A 6 3.26 -6.30 -5.85
C PHE A 6 4.43 -6.81 -5.01
N SER A 7 4.48 -8.10 -4.69
CA SER A 7 5.61 -8.69 -3.97
C SER A 7 6.93 -8.52 -4.74
N LYS A 8 6.88 -8.33 -6.07
CA LYS A 8 8.05 -7.99 -6.89
C LYS A 8 8.75 -6.71 -6.40
N THR A 9 7.99 -5.67 -6.04
CA THR A 9 8.56 -4.41 -5.50
C THR A 9 9.19 -4.63 -4.13
N ASP A 10 8.54 -5.41 -3.26
CA ASP A 10 9.09 -5.73 -1.94
C ASP A 10 10.41 -6.51 -2.09
N ILE A 11 10.47 -7.47 -3.02
CA ILE A 11 11.69 -8.23 -3.34
C ILE A 11 12.78 -7.29 -3.87
N GLN A 12 12.46 -6.38 -4.79
CA GLN A 12 13.43 -5.41 -5.32
C GLN A 12 14.00 -4.52 -4.22
N ASN A 13 13.17 -4.08 -3.27
CA ASN A 13 13.61 -3.34 -2.10
C ASN A 13 14.55 -4.15 -1.20
N LEU A 14 14.34 -5.45 -1.05
CA LEU A 14 15.24 -6.32 -0.30
C LEU A 14 16.57 -6.51 -1.03
N VAL A 15 16.51 -6.72 -2.34
CA VAL A 15 17.72 -6.83 -3.20
C VAL A 15 18.54 -5.54 -3.18
N SER A 16 17.89 -4.37 -3.27
CA SER A 16 18.57 -3.07 -3.20
C SER A 16 19.25 -2.81 -1.84
N ARG A 17 18.81 -3.49 -0.79
CA ARG A 17 19.46 -3.49 0.54
C ARG A 17 20.51 -4.57 0.72
N ASN A 18 20.92 -5.26 -0.34
CA ASN A 18 21.85 -6.38 -0.33
C ASN A 18 21.44 -7.54 0.60
N VAL A 19 20.13 -7.78 0.76
CA VAL A 19 19.64 -8.97 1.46
C VAL A 19 19.96 -10.19 0.60
N PRO A 20 20.59 -11.26 1.14
CA PRO A 20 20.91 -12.46 0.39
C PRO A 20 19.67 -13.04 -0.31
N LEU A 21 19.84 -13.52 -1.55
CA LEU A 21 18.72 -14.08 -2.31
C LEU A 21 18.10 -15.31 -1.63
N GLY A 22 18.92 -16.12 -0.94
CA GLY A 22 18.45 -17.25 -0.14
C GLY A 22 17.50 -16.83 0.99
N ASP A 23 17.85 -15.77 1.72
CA ASP A 23 17.03 -15.23 2.82
C ASP A 23 15.75 -14.59 2.28
N THR A 24 15.84 -13.93 1.13
CA THR A 24 14.68 -13.38 0.43
C THR A 24 13.71 -14.49 0.01
N ALA A 25 14.22 -15.57 -0.56
CA ALA A 25 13.41 -16.74 -0.97
C ALA A 25 12.78 -17.43 0.26
N ALA A 26 13.53 -17.64 1.32
CA ALA A 26 13.02 -18.22 2.56
C ALA A 26 11.90 -17.37 3.18
N SER A 27 12.06 -16.04 3.16
CA SER A 27 11.01 -15.10 3.62
C SER A 27 9.72 -15.20 2.79
N ILE A 28 9.82 -15.42 1.47
CA ILE A 28 8.66 -15.63 0.61
C ILE A 28 7.94 -16.93 0.98
N PHE A 29 8.68 -18.04 1.14
CA PHE A 29 8.06 -19.32 1.54
C PHE A 29 7.41 -19.25 2.90
N HIS A 30 8.05 -18.59 3.86
CA HIS A 30 7.45 -18.34 5.17
C HIS A 30 6.15 -17.51 5.06
N ALA A 31 6.17 -16.42 4.30
CA ALA A 31 4.98 -15.59 4.09
C ALA A 31 3.83 -16.36 3.44
N VAL A 32 4.12 -17.23 2.46
CA VAL A 32 3.12 -18.11 1.81
C VAL A 32 2.55 -19.11 2.81
N ALA A 33 3.40 -19.76 3.62
CA ALA A 33 2.96 -20.70 4.63
C ALA A 33 2.05 -20.02 5.66
N VAL A 34 2.48 -18.91 6.25
CA VAL A 34 1.68 -18.14 7.22
C VAL A 34 0.34 -17.73 6.64
N GLN A 35 0.32 -17.13 5.44
CA GLN A 35 -0.91 -16.68 4.81
C GLN A 35 -1.87 -17.84 4.52
N THR A 36 -1.35 -18.96 4.02
CA THR A 36 -2.17 -20.14 3.72
C THR A 36 -2.78 -20.71 4.99
N ILE A 37 -1.96 -20.91 6.03
CA ILE A 37 -2.42 -21.49 7.30
C ILE A 37 -3.46 -20.59 7.95
N VAL A 38 -3.18 -19.29 8.08
CA VAL A 38 -4.11 -18.32 8.69
C VAL A 38 -5.44 -18.25 7.92
N THR A 39 -5.37 -18.29 6.58
CA THR A 39 -6.59 -18.25 5.74
C THR A 39 -7.43 -19.52 5.87
N LEU A 40 -6.79 -20.68 5.98
CA LEU A 40 -7.49 -21.96 6.06
C LEU A 40 -7.94 -22.32 7.47
N SER A 41 -7.14 -21.96 8.48
CA SER A 41 -7.43 -22.32 9.87
C SER A 41 -8.71 -21.68 10.39
N ARG A 42 -8.95 -20.42 10.10
CA ARG A 42 -10.13 -19.66 10.58
C ARG A 42 -10.45 -19.90 12.06
N GLY A 43 -9.41 -19.98 12.89
CA GLY A 43 -9.53 -20.30 14.32
C GLY A 43 -9.47 -21.79 14.69
N TRP A 44 -9.43 -22.70 13.72
CA TRP A 44 -9.27 -24.12 13.95
C TRP A 44 -7.79 -24.51 14.08
N THR A 45 -7.50 -25.50 14.88
CA THR A 45 -6.16 -26.07 15.03
C THR A 45 -5.98 -27.22 14.04
N PHE A 46 -4.85 -27.26 13.35
CA PHE A 46 -4.48 -28.39 12.49
C PHE A 46 -3.97 -29.54 13.37
N HIS A 47 -4.52 -30.75 13.16
CA HIS A 47 -4.10 -31.95 13.87
C HIS A 47 -3.40 -32.92 12.91
N PRO A 48 -2.20 -33.41 13.24
CA PRO A 48 -1.55 -34.45 12.46
C PRO A 48 -2.36 -35.77 12.41
N PRO A 49 -2.24 -36.56 11.33
CA PRO A 49 -1.40 -36.32 10.16
C PRO A 49 -2.01 -35.33 9.16
N ILE A 50 -1.18 -34.42 8.57
CA ILE A 50 -1.62 -33.42 7.62
C ILE A 50 -1.22 -33.85 6.20
N LEU A 51 -2.20 -33.95 5.29
CA LEU A 51 -1.97 -34.28 3.89
C LEU A 51 -1.53 -33.04 3.13
N LEU A 52 -0.32 -33.10 2.53
CA LEU A 52 0.20 -32.05 1.65
C LEU A 52 -0.02 -32.43 0.19
N CYS A 53 -0.80 -31.63 -0.55
CA CYS A 53 -1.11 -31.89 -1.96
C CYS A 53 -0.99 -30.62 -2.80
N GLY A 54 -0.96 -30.82 -4.13
CA GLY A 54 -0.78 -29.76 -5.10
C GLY A 54 0.68 -29.54 -5.50
N GLY A 55 0.89 -28.92 -6.68
CA GLY A 55 2.21 -28.78 -7.29
C GLY A 55 3.25 -28.10 -6.38
N PRO A 56 2.97 -26.90 -5.81
CA PRO A 56 3.94 -26.23 -4.94
C PRO A 56 4.41 -27.08 -3.76
N LEU A 57 3.51 -27.72 -3.06
CA LEU A 57 3.87 -28.57 -1.91
C LEU A 57 4.52 -29.91 -2.32
N THR A 58 4.24 -30.41 -3.53
CA THR A 58 4.90 -31.60 -4.07
C THR A 58 6.34 -31.31 -4.48
N PHE A 59 6.61 -30.17 -5.14
CA PHE A 59 7.90 -29.93 -5.82
C PHE A 59 8.85 -28.99 -5.06
N ILE A 60 8.38 -28.26 -4.02
CA ILE A 60 9.21 -27.27 -3.32
C ILE A 60 9.44 -27.70 -1.85
N PRO A 61 10.57 -28.38 -1.54
CA PRO A 61 10.87 -28.81 -0.16
C PRO A 61 10.94 -27.64 0.84
N ALA A 62 11.53 -26.50 0.42
CA ALA A 62 11.66 -25.33 1.27
C ALA A 62 10.30 -24.75 1.70
N LEU A 63 9.27 -24.85 0.84
CA LEU A 63 7.92 -24.45 1.20
C LEU A 63 7.31 -25.40 2.26
N ARG A 64 7.49 -26.71 2.10
CA ARG A 64 7.04 -27.71 3.12
C ARG A 64 7.70 -27.44 4.47
N LYS A 65 9.01 -27.17 4.45
CA LYS A 65 9.74 -26.80 5.66
C LYS A 65 9.15 -25.55 6.32
N ALA A 66 8.81 -24.53 5.56
CA ALA A 66 8.17 -23.31 6.10
C ALA A 66 6.80 -23.60 6.75
N PHE A 67 6.01 -24.54 6.21
CA PHE A 67 4.77 -25.02 6.86
C PHE A 67 5.07 -25.76 8.17
N ALA A 68 6.03 -26.66 8.18
CA ALA A 68 6.42 -27.42 9.38
C ALA A 68 6.93 -26.48 10.49
N ASP A 69 7.84 -25.57 10.15
CA ASP A 69 8.40 -24.60 11.08
C ASP A 69 7.31 -23.70 11.71
N TYR A 70 6.37 -23.22 10.91
CA TYR A 70 5.29 -22.34 11.41
C TYR A 70 4.27 -23.09 12.27
N LEU A 71 3.93 -24.33 11.91
CA LEU A 71 3.00 -25.16 12.70
C LEU A 71 3.67 -25.82 13.90
N HIS A 72 5.00 -25.70 14.06
CA HIS A 72 5.79 -26.40 15.08
C HIS A 72 5.63 -27.92 15.02
N LEU A 73 5.55 -28.49 13.81
CA LEU A 73 5.39 -29.91 13.53
C LEU A 73 6.67 -30.52 12.95
N GLN A 74 6.80 -31.84 13.06
CA GLN A 74 7.90 -32.60 12.47
C GLN A 74 7.54 -33.08 11.06
N GLU A 75 8.53 -33.49 10.27
CA GLU A 75 8.30 -34.00 8.91
C GLU A 75 7.41 -35.27 8.91
N SER A 76 7.50 -36.08 9.94
CA SER A 76 6.66 -37.26 10.16
C SER A 76 5.16 -36.96 10.35
N ASP A 77 4.81 -35.74 10.71
CA ASP A 77 3.43 -35.31 10.93
C ASP A 77 2.70 -34.99 9.61
N PHE A 78 3.44 -35.05 8.49
CA PHE A 78 2.90 -34.76 7.17
C PHE A 78 2.87 -35.99 6.28
N ILE A 79 1.80 -36.16 5.51
CA ILE A 79 1.68 -37.15 4.45
C ILE A 79 1.94 -36.48 3.12
N LEU A 80 2.99 -36.89 2.42
CA LEU A 80 3.31 -36.43 1.07
C LEU A 80 3.11 -37.59 0.08
N PRO A 81 1.95 -37.70 -0.59
CA PRO A 81 1.69 -38.79 -1.50
C PRO A 81 2.51 -38.67 -2.77
N ALA A 82 2.96 -39.82 -3.31
CA ALA A 82 3.51 -39.85 -4.66
C ALA A 82 2.44 -39.37 -5.64
N GLY A 83 2.80 -38.36 -6.47
CA GLY A 83 1.84 -37.75 -7.38
C GLY A 83 0.80 -36.82 -6.69
N GLY A 84 1.14 -36.23 -5.54
CA GLY A 84 0.27 -35.29 -4.82
C GLY A 84 -0.27 -34.13 -5.64
N ASN A 85 0.42 -33.76 -6.74
CA ASN A 85 -0.04 -32.77 -7.71
C ASN A 85 -1.15 -33.30 -8.64
N LEU A 86 -1.37 -34.61 -8.72
CA LEU A 86 -2.34 -35.29 -9.58
C LEU A 86 -3.64 -35.68 -8.84
N LEU A 87 -3.72 -35.47 -7.53
CA LEU A 87 -4.88 -35.87 -6.72
C LEU A 87 -6.23 -35.36 -7.25
N PRO A 88 -6.37 -34.13 -7.75
CA PRO A 88 -7.63 -33.68 -8.34
C PRO A 88 -8.04 -34.47 -9.58
N ALA A 89 -7.07 -34.80 -10.45
CA ALA A 89 -7.33 -35.61 -11.64
C ALA A 89 -7.68 -37.05 -11.28
N LEU A 90 -6.99 -37.64 -10.28
CA LEU A 90 -7.31 -38.98 -9.75
C LEU A 90 -8.71 -38.99 -9.15
N GLY A 91 -9.08 -37.98 -8.36
CA GLY A 91 -10.42 -37.83 -7.81
C GLY A 91 -11.51 -37.79 -8.89
N CYS A 92 -11.28 -36.99 -9.95
CA CYS A 92 -12.17 -36.96 -11.11
C CYS A 92 -12.27 -38.32 -11.80
N ALA A 93 -11.17 -39.04 -11.97
CA ALA A 93 -11.19 -40.38 -12.57
C ALA A 93 -11.94 -41.38 -11.74
N LEU A 94 -11.83 -41.35 -10.40
CA LEU A 94 -12.58 -42.19 -9.48
C LEU A 94 -14.09 -41.88 -9.53
N CYS A 95 -14.47 -40.62 -9.56
CA CYS A 95 -15.88 -40.23 -9.70
C CYS A 95 -16.46 -40.59 -11.09
N ALA A 96 -15.65 -40.60 -12.13
CA ALA A 96 -16.11 -40.93 -13.48
C ALA A 96 -16.48 -42.40 -13.67
N THR A 97 -16.13 -43.29 -12.73
CA THR A 97 -16.50 -44.70 -12.80
C THR A 97 -18.04 -44.94 -12.71
N GLU A 98 -18.77 -43.96 -12.18
CA GLU A 98 -20.25 -44.01 -12.06
C GLU A 98 -20.96 -43.35 -13.26
N GLU A 99 -20.22 -42.75 -14.20
CA GLU A 99 -20.75 -42.03 -15.34
C GLU A 99 -20.87 -42.93 -16.59
N LYS A 100 -21.73 -42.53 -17.54
CA LYS A 100 -21.85 -43.24 -18.81
C LYS A 100 -20.56 -43.10 -19.65
N ALA A 101 -20.04 -44.22 -20.12
CA ALA A 101 -18.89 -44.24 -20.99
C ALA A 101 -19.14 -43.48 -22.30
N VAL A 102 -18.21 -42.59 -22.66
CA VAL A 102 -18.21 -41.84 -23.92
C VAL A 102 -17.09 -42.39 -24.80
N SER A 103 -17.38 -42.69 -26.08
CA SER A 103 -16.36 -43.20 -26.99
C SER A 103 -15.34 -42.11 -27.38
N LEU A 104 -14.10 -42.50 -27.63
CA LEU A 104 -13.06 -41.57 -28.10
C LEU A 104 -13.46 -40.84 -29.41
N SER A 105 -14.14 -41.58 -30.31
CA SER A 105 -14.65 -40.96 -31.58
C SER A 105 -15.72 -39.92 -31.30
N THR A 106 -16.53 -40.06 -30.27
CA THR A 106 -17.49 -39.02 -29.86
C THR A 106 -16.77 -37.81 -29.31
N LEU A 107 -15.72 -37.98 -28.52
CA LEU A 107 -14.88 -36.88 -28.02
C LEU A 107 -14.14 -36.15 -29.15
N GLU A 108 -13.56 -36.89 -30.08
CA GLU A 108 -12.91 -36.32 -31.28
C GLU A 108 -13.90 -35.47 -32.13
N ASN A 109 -15.10 -35.97 -32.33
CA ASN A 109 -16.17 -35.26 -33.03
C ASN A 109 -16.65 -34.01 -32.28
N LEU A 110 -16.66 -34.04 -30.95
CA LEU A 110 -17.01 -32.87 -30.14
C LEU A 110 -15.91 -31.81 -30.17
N ILE A 111 -14.65 -32.21 -30.15
CA ILE A 111 -13.48 -31.33 -30.21
C ILE A 111 -13.35 -30.68 -31.60
N SER A 112 -13.61 -31.45 -32.66
CA SER A 112 -13.53 -30.96 -34.04
C SER A 112 -14.74 -30.11 -34.50
N ARG A 113 -15.80 -30.07 -33.74
CA ARG A 113 -16.88 -29.09 -33.96
C ARG A 113 -16.39 -27.71 -33.50
N SER A 114 -15.74 -26.97 -34.38
CA SER A 114 -15.54 -25.53 -34.18
C SER A 114 -16.92 -24.88 -34.13
N THR A 115 -17.33 -24.47 -32.95
CA THR A 115 -18.47 -23.56 -32.82
C THR A 115 -17.94 -22.18 -33.19
N ASP A 116 -18.53 -21.57 -34.23
CA ASP A 116 -18.43 -20.13 -34.43
C ASP A 116 -19.13 -19.44 -33.26
N ILE A 117 -18.35 -19.26 -32.20
CA ILE A 117 -18.83 -18.58 -31.00
C ILE A 117 -18.67 -17.08 -31.26
N THR A 118 -19.75 -16.48 -31.76
CA THR A 118 -19.88 -15.02 -31.72
C THR A 118 -19.98 -14.63 -30.25
N THR A 119 -18.96 -13.91 -29.74
CA THR A 119 -18.96 -13.35 -28.39
C THR A 119 -20.16 -12.41 -28.22
N LYS A 120 -21.17 -12.84 -27.48
CA LYS A 120 -22.45 -12.12 -27.33
C LYS A 120 -22.31 -10.76 -26.60
N ASN A 121 -21.21 -10.47 -25.97
CA ASN A 121 -20.95 -9.20 -25.26
C ASN A 121 -19.59 -8.65 -25.69
N SER A 122 -19.55 -7.90 -26.78
CA SER A 122 -18.38 -7.13 -27.19
C SER A 122 -18.54 -5.66 -26.82
N LEU A 123 -17.44 -5.04 -26.40
CA LEU A 123 -17.33 -3.59 -26.28
C LEU A 123 -17.11 -2.96 -27.67
N PRO A 124 -17.32 -1.66 -27.83
CA PRO A 124 -16.98 -0.97 -29.07
C PRO A 124 -15.49 -1.15 -29.43
N PRO A 125 -15.14 -1.25 -30.72
CA PRO A 125 -13.75 -1.23 -31.15
C PRO A 125 -13.09 0.09 -30.70
N LEU A 126 -11.78 0.05 -30.45
CA LEU A 126 -11.03 1.26 -30.05
C LEU A 126 -10.91 2.23 -31.23
N PHE A 127 -10.78 1.70 -32.44
CA PHE A 127 -10.73 2.44 -33.69
C PHE A 127 -11.59 1.71 -34.74
N ASP A 128 -12.30 2.47 -35.54
CA ASP A 128 -13.19 1.92 -36.57
C ASP A 128 -12.41 1.42 -37.80
N SER A 129 -11.21 1.96 -38.04
CA SER A 129 -10.32 1.60 -39.12
C SER A 129 -8.88 1.99 -38.85
N GLU A 130 -7.94 1.47 -39.66
CA GLU A 130 -6.53 1.87 -39.63
C GLU A 130 -6.36 3.37 -39.93
N THR A 131 -7.17 3.92 -40.82
CA THR A 131 -7.16 5.36 -41.13
C THR A 131 -7.60 6.21 -39.91
N ASP A 132 -8.59 5.75 -39.15
CA ASP A 132 -9.03 6.40 -37.91
C ASP A 132 -7.92 6.40 -36.88
N TYR A 133 -7.25 5.27 -36.71
CA TYR A 133 -6.09 5.17 -35.81
C TYR A 133 -4.94 6.11 -36.21
N ASP A 134 -4.61 6.19 -37.53
CA ASP A 134 -3.55 7.07 -38.01
C ASP A 134 -3.90 8.55 -37.84
N ASN A 135 -5.14 8.92 -38.01
CA ASN A 135 -5.61 10.29 -37.79
C ASN A 135 -5.53 10.67 -36.32
N TRP A 136 -5.95 9.78 -35.43
CA TRP A 136 -5.83 9.97 -33.99
C TRP A 136 -4.35 10.11 -33.53
N LYS A 137 -3.44 9.31 -34.09
CA LYS A 137 -1.99 9.45 -33.82
C LYS A 137 -1.44 10.81 -34.25
N LYS A 138 -1.85 11.32 -35.41
CA LYS A 138 -1.46 12.65 -35.89
C LYS A 138 -1.96 13.74 -34.97
N GLU A 139 -3.18 13.62 -34.44
CA GLU A 139 -3.71 14.56 -33.45
C GLU A 139 -2.87 14.55 -32.16
N LYS A 140 -2.51 13.37 -31.63
CA LYS A 140 -1.69 13.28 -30.42
C LYS A 140 -0.27 13.79 -30.62
N ALA A 141 0.27 13.78 -31.85
CA ALA A 141 1.61 14.28 -32.15
C ALA A 141 1.77 15.80 -32.01
N HIS A 142 0.71 16.57 -31.79
CA HIS A 142 0.80 18.01 -31.54
C HIS A 142 1.43 18.36 -30.16
N TYR A 143 1.49 17.43 -29.24
CA TYR A 143 1.98 17.64 -27.87
C TYR A 143 3.41 17.10 -27.66
N ASN A 144 4.32 17.46 -28.57
CA ASN A 144 5.72 17.07 -28.47
C ASN A 144 6.53 18.08 -27.63
N TRP A 145 7.42 17.56 -26.81
CA TRP A 145 8.40 18.40 -26.12
C TRP A 145 9.39 18.99 -27.11
N PRO A 146 9.79 20.29 -26.93
CA PRO A 146 10.85 20.86 -27.73
C PRO A 146 12.16 20.10 -27.48
N SER A 147 12.92 19.86 -28.54
CA SER A 147 14.23 19.23 -28.47
C SER A 147 15.30 20.13 -29.11
N ALA A 148 16.51 20.07 -28.61
CA ALA A 148 17.66 20.78 -29.14
C ALA A 148 18.84 19.78 -29.28
N PRO A 149 19.72 19.98 -30.27
CA PRO A 149 20.92 19.14 -30.43
C PRO A 149 21.98 19.49 -29.39
N LEU A 150 22.86 18.51 -29.11
CA LEU A 150 24.14 18.75 -28.47
C LEU A 150 25.06 19.47 -29.45
N VAL A 151 25.56 20.67 -29.08
CA VAL A 151 26.42 21.48 -29.94
C VAL A 151 27.85 21.43 -29.46
N GLN A 152 28.81 21.62 -30.39
CA GLN A 152 30.24 21.64 -30.08
C GLN A 152 30.56 22.84 -29.17
N GLY A 153 31.41 22.64 -28.16
CA GLY A 153 31.79 23.67 -27.19
C GLY A 153 31.02 23.58 -25.88
N ILE A 154 31.00 24.66 -25.11
CA ILE A 154 30.33 24.73 -23.81
C ILE A 154 28.84 24.99 -24.03
N GLN A 155 28.00 24.15 -23.45
CA GLN A 155 26.55 24.29 -23.51
C GLN A 155 25.96 24.23 -22.09
N GLU A 156 25.16 25.20 -21.71
CA GLU A 156 24.44 25.17 -20.44
C GLU A 156 23.29 24.20 -20.48
N ALA A 157 23.11 23.45 -19.38
CA ALA A 157 22.07 22.47 -19.25
C ALA A 157 21.58 22.33 -17.81
N VAL A 158 20.40 21.78 -17.64
CA VAL A 158 19.84 21.37 -16.34
C VAL A 158 19.48 19.90 -16.36
N LEU A 159 19.62 19.27 -15.20
CA LEU A 159 19.45 17.82 -15.03
C LEU A 159 18.25 17.51 -14.14
N GLY A 160 17.33 16.70 -14.64
CA GLY A 160 16.24 16.12 -13.88
C GLY A 160 16.33 14.60 -13.84
N ILE A 161 16.16 14.01 -12.67
CA ILE A 161 16.21 12.55 -12.47
C ILE A 161 14.94 12.11 -11.74
N ASP A 162 14.22 11.13 -12.32
CA ASP A 162 13.14 10.42 -11.65
C ASP A 162 13.60 9.00 -11.38
N SER A 163 13.84 8.69 -10.10
CA SER A 163 14.26 7.36 -9.64
C SER A 163 13.08 6.66 -8.95
N GLY A 164 12.24 6.01 -9.75
CA GLY A 164 11.13 5.21 -9.26
C GLY A 164 11.55 3.89 -8.61
N SER A 165 10.58 3.09 -8.17
CA SER A 165 10.83 1.78 -7.56
C SER A 165 11.39 0.74 -8.54
N THR A 166 11.02 0.82 -9.82
CA THR A 166 11.39 -0.16 -10.85
C THR A 166 12.24 0.40 -11.98
N THR A 167 12.14 1.70 -12.25
CA THR A 167 12.77 2.35 -13.39
C THR A 167 13.40 3.68 -13.00
N THR A 168 14.47 4.05 -13.70
CA THR A 168 15.12 5.36 -13.62
C THR A 168 14.93 6.08 -14.95
N LYS A 169 14.61 7.37 -14.88
CA LYS A 169 14.50 8.27 -16.01
C LYS A 169 15.42 9.48 -15.77
N ILE A 170 16.09 9.91 -16.83
CA ILE A 170 16.96 11.06 -16.81
C ILE A 170 16.53 11.97 -17.96
N VAL A 171 16.37 13.23 -17.68
CA VAL A 171 16.12 14.27 -18.69
C VAL A 171 17.14 15.39 -18.48
N VAL A 172 17.82 15.75 -19.55
CA VAL A 172 18.70 16.92 -19.60
C VAL A 172 18.11 17.91 -20.59
N THR A 173 17.89 19.14 -20.15
CA THR A 173 17.32 20.19 -20.99
C THR A 173 18.24 21.40 -21.04
N THR A 174 18.03 22.26 -22.04
CA THR A 174 18.48 23.63 -21.98
C THR A 174 17.77 24.38 -20.84
N PRO A 175 18.27 25.50 -20.35
CA PRO A 175 17.59 26.29 -19.29
C PRO A 175 16.18 26.76 -19.66
N ASP A 176 15.85 26.89 -20.94
CA ASP A 176 14.53 27.23 -21.48
C ASP A 176 13.61 25.98 -21.68
N GLY A 177 14.11 24.77 -21.41
CA GLY A 177 13.31 23.57 -21.35
C GLY A 177 13.33 22.69 -22.61
N ALA A 178 14.17 22.94 -23.62
CA ALA A 178 14.33 22.04 -24.76
C ALA A 178 15.17 20.82 -24.38
N ILE A 179 14.70 19.61 -24.72
CA ILE A 179 15.36 18.35 -24.34
C ILE A 179 16.61 18.15 -25.17
N LEU A 180 17.76 18.04 -24.51
CA LEU A 180 19.07 17.70 -25.07
C LEU A 180 19.35 16.20 -25.06
N PHE A 181 18.86 15.54 -24.00
CA PHE A 181 19.08 14.12 -23.80
C PHE A 181 17.97 13.53 -22.90
N SER A 182 17.60 12.32 -23.19
CA SER A 182 16.70 11.53 -22.35
C SER A 182 17.15 10.09 -22.24
N HIS A 183 16.91 9.49 -21.06
CA HIS A 183 17.24 8.09 -20.79
C HIS A 183 16.15 7.44 -19.94
N TYR A 184 15.82 6.18 -20.27
CA TYR A 184 14.86 5.36 -19.54
C TYR A 184 15.41 3.96 -19.39
N ALA A 185 15.58 3.48 -18.17
CA ALA A 185 16.09 2.14 -17.91
C ALA A 185 15.50 1.50 -16.65
N PRO A 186 15.41 0.15 -16.59
CA PRO A 186 15.05 -0.55 -15.37
C PRO A 186 16.17 -0.45 -14.33
N ASN A 187 15.79 -0.30 -13.05
CA ASN A 187 16.75 -0.20 -11.92
C ASN A 187 17.43 -1.51 -11.58
N LEU A 188 16.82 -2.65 -11.87
CA LEU A 188 17.29 -3.99 -11.50
C LEU A 188 17.76 -4.12 -10.03
N GLY A 189 17.12 -3.36 -9.11
CA GLY A 189 17.45 -3.31 -7.69
C GLY A 189 18.61 -2.36 -7.32
N ASN A 190 19.23 -1.68 -8.27
CA ASN A 190 20.32 -0.72 -8.03
C ASN A 190 20.09 0.60 -8.78
N PRO A 191 19.34 1.54 -8.19
CA PRO A 191 19.03 2.82 -8.84
C PRO A 191 20.25 3.70 -9.06
N ILE A 192 21.29 3.64 -8.20
CA ILE A 192 22.53 4.40 -8.35
C ILE A 192 23.23 3.99 -9.63
N GLU A 193 23.34 2.67 -9.87
CA GLU A 193 23.97 2.13 -11.08
C GLU A 193 23.17 2.48 -12.34
N ALA A 194 21.84 2.48 -12.26
CA ALA A 194 20.98 2.88 -13.37
C ALA A 194 21.21 4.35 -13.77
N VAL A 195 21.29 5.26 -12.78
CA VAL A 195 21.63 6.67 -13.03
C VAL A 195 23.05 6.81 -13.60
N ARG A 196 24.02 6.10 -13.02
CA ARG A 196 25.41 6.13 -13.50
C ARG A 196 25.51 5.72 -14.98
N LYS A 197 24.83 4.68 -15.38
CA LYS A 197 24.77 4.22 -16.79
C LYS A 197 24.18 5.28 -17.71
N GLY A 198 23.05 5.90 -17.32
CA GLY A 198 22.44 6.95 -18.11
C GLY A 198 23.33 8.19 -18.25
N LEU A 199 23.99 8.63 -17.18
CA LEU A 199 24.96 9.73 -17.24
C LEU A 199 26.21 9.38 -18.05
N THR A 200 26.66 8.11 -18.04
CA THR A 200 27.78 7.64 -18.88
C THR A 200 27.39 7.63 -20.35
N GLU A 201 26.15 7.26 -20.68
CA GLU A 201 25.63 7.35 -22.04
C GLU A 201 25.60 8.79 -22.53
N LEU A 202 25.08 9.72 -21.71
CA LEU A 202 25.11 11.16 -21.99
C LEU A 202 26.54 11.64 -22.25
N LYS A 203 27.48 11.29 -21.37
CA LYS A 203 28.90 11.65 -21.55
C LYS A 203 29.44 11.15 -22.89
N THR A 204 29.15 9.91 -23.27
CA THR A 204 29.57 9.33 -24.54
C THR A 204 29.04 10.11 -25.74
N GLN A 205 27.78 10.57 -25.66
CA GLN A 205 27.18 11.39 -26.71
C GLN A 205 27.83 12.79 -26.75
N CYS A 206 28.11 13.40 -25.60
CA CYS A 206 28.83 14.67 -25.51
C CYS A 206 30.24 14.59 -26.09
N ASP A 207 30.99 13.55 -25.74
CA ASP A 207 32.36 13.32 -26.24
C ASP A 207 32.37 13.18 -27.78
N LYS A 208 31.39 12.46 -28.36
CA LYS A 208 31.22 12.33 -29.82
C LYS A 208 30.95 13.67 -30.53
N ASN A 209 30.19 14.55 -29.89
CA ASN A 209 29.81 15.84 -30.46
C ASN A 209 30.78 16.99 -30.10
N GLY A 210 31.81 16.72 -29.29
CA GLY A 210 32.71 17.74 -28.76
C GLY A 210 32.00 18.75 -27.84
N THR A 211 30.93 18.30 -27.16
CA THR A 211 30.13 19.13 -26.25
C THR A 211 30.64 19.03 -24.82
N VAL A 212 30.77 20.15 -24.15
CA VAL A 212 31.01 20.21 -22.70
C VAL A 212 29.76 20.76 -22.04
N LEU A 213 28.97 19.86 -21.43
CA LEU A 213 27.78 20.29 -20.70
C LEU A 213 28.17 20.93 -19.37
N ASN A 214 27.69 22.12 -19.16
CA ASN A 214 27.76 22.88 -17.91
C ASN A 214 26.40 22.77 -17.21
N ILE A 215 26.28 21.83 -16.25
CA ILE A 215 25.04 21.59 -15.52
C ILE A 215 24.87 22.69 -14.48
N THR A 216 23.96 23.63 -14.74
CA THR A 216 23.67 24.78 -13.90
C THR A 216 22.63 24.53 -12.81
N GLY A 217 21.98 23.37 -12.82
CA GLY A 217 21.03 22.93 -11.81
C GLY A 217 20.69 21.46 -11.96
N SER A 218 20.40 20.82 -10.85
CA SER A 218 20.07 19.39 -10.80
C SER A 218 19.03 19.09 -9.72
N CYS A 219 18.04 18.23 -10.05
CA CYS A 219 16.96 17.86 -9.14
C CYS A 219 16.57 16.39 -9.33
N SER A 220 16.20 15.72 -8.24
CA SER A 220 15.70 14.35 -8.24
C SER A 220 14.28 14.24 -7.70
N THR A 221 13.57 13.18 -8.12
CA THR A 221 12.25 12.78 -7.63
C THR A 221 12.09 11.27 -7.60
N GLY A 222 10.94 10.80 -7.14
CA GLY A 222 10.58 9.39 -7.04
C GLY A 222 11.05 8.74 -5.74
N TYR A 223 10.78 7.45 -5.57
CA TYR A 223 11.11 6.71 -4.32
C TYR A 223 12.61 6.75 -3.95
N GLY A 224 13.49 6.93 -4.93
CA GLY A 224 14.94 7.02 -4.75
C GLY A 224 15.48 8.46 -4.66
N GLU A 225 14.63 9.47 -4.57
CA GLU A 225 15.02 10.89 -4.70
C GLU A 225 16.17 11.29 -3.78
N GLU A 226 16.06 11.02 -2.50
CA GLU A 226 17.08 11.39 -1.51
C GLU A 226 18.36 10.55 -1.63
N LEU A 227 18.24 9.27 -2.00
CA LEU A 227 19.38 8.41 -2.26
C LEU A 227 20.20 8.93 -3.45
N ILE A 228 19.54 9.25 -4.54
CA ILE A 228 20.17 9.76 -5.77
C ILE A 228 20.77 11.16 -5.53
N LYS A 229 20.04 12.03 -4.81
CA LYS A 229 20.54 13.32 -4.40
C LYS A 229 21.84 13.19 -3.58
N ALA A 230 21.86 12.30 -2.59
CA ALA A 230 23.05 12.07 -1.77
C ALA A 230 24.22 11.46 -2.59
N ALA A 231 23.92 10.47 -3.45
CA ALA A 231 24.93 9.75 -4.24
C ALA A 231 25.63 10.67 -5.24
N PHE A 232 24.88 11.49 -5.97
CA PHE A 232 25.39 12.36 -7.03
C PHE A 232 25.59 13.82 -6.58
N GLY A 233 25.31 14.13 -5.31
CA GLY A 233 25.42 15.47 -4.76
C GLY A 233 24.52 16.48 -5.47
N LEU A 234 23.28 16.08 -5.85
CA LEU A 234 22.39 16.97 -6.59
C LEU A 234 21.94 18.17 -5.74
N ASP A 235 21.57 19.26 -6.40
CA ASP A 235 21.24 20.53 -5.75
C ASP A 235 19.91 20.46 -4.99
N GLY A 236 18.95 19.66 -5.50
CA GLY A 236 17.64 19.54 -4.88
C GLY A 236 16.97 18.18 -5.09
N SER A 237 15.90 18.01 -4.36
CA SER A 237 14.90 16.96 -4.57
C SER A 237 13.51 17.57 -4.49
N MET A 238 12.53 16.95 -5.11
CA MET A 238 11.13 17.37 -5.03
C MET A 238 10.19 16.19 -5.02
N ILE A 239 9.05 16.36 -4.36
CA ILE A 239 8.00 15.34 -4.28
C ILE A 239 7.51 15.02 -5.70
N GLU A 240 7.41 13.72 -6.00
CA GLU A 240 7.05 13.19 -7.32
C GLU A 240 5.77 13.80 -7.90
N THR A 241 4.72 13.96 -7.10
CA THR A 241 3.47 14.61 -7.50
C THR A 241 3.69 16.05 -8.02
N MET A 242 4.58 16.80 -7.39
CA MET A 242 4.89 18.16 -7.80
C MET A 242 5.71 18.19 -9.10
N ALA A 243 6.61 17.21 -9.30
CA ALA A 243 7.35 17.05 -10.54
C ALA A 243 6.39 16.77 -11.72
N HIS A 244 5.50 15.82 -11.56
CA HIS A 244 4.47 15.50 -12.55
C HIS A 244 3.55 16.68 -12.85
N TYR A 245 3.07 17.38 -11.83
CA TYR A 245 2.23 18.56 -12.00
C TYR A 245 2.97 19.68 -12.77
N ARG A 246 4.24 19.92 -12.41
CA ARG A 246 5.03 20.99 -13.06
C ARG A 246 5.23 20.73 -14.55
N ALA A 247 5.52 19.49 -14.92
CA ALA A 247 5.62 19.08 -16.32
C ALA A 247 4.27 19.21 -17.05
N ALA A 248 3.18 18.71 -16.47
CA ALA A 248 1.86 18.82 -17.06
C ALA A 248 1.43 20.28 -17.27
N ARG A 249 1.69 21.14 -16.29
CA ARG A 249 1.37 22.58 -16.38
C ARG A 249 2.20 23.31 -17.45
N GLN A 250 3.44 22.88 -17.68
CA GLN A 250 4.26 23.44 -18.76
C GLN A 250 3.66 23.12 -20.13
N MET A 251 3.08 21.92 -20.28
CA MET A 251 2.44 21.49 -21.53
C MET A 251 1.02 22.06 -21.69
N ALA A 252 0.27 22.12 -20.60
CA ALA A 252 -1.10 22.62 -20.55
C ALA A 252 -1.26 23.54 -19.33
N PRO A 253 -1.09 24.87 -19.48
CA PRO A 253 -1.17 25.83 -18.37
C PRO A 253 -2.49 25.82 -17.60
N ASP A 254 -3.57 25.41 -18.24
CA ASP A 254 -4.94 25.28 -17.74
C ASP A 254 -5.31 23.85 -17.30
N VAL A 255 -4.31 22.97 -17.13
CA VAL A 255 -4.55 21.57 -16.70
C VAL A 255 -5.41 21.52 -15.44
N SER A 256 -6.48 20.72 -15.52
CA SER A 256 -7.44 20.49 -14.41
C SER A 256 -7.35 19.09 -13.82
N PHE A 257 -6.89 18.11 -14.62
CA PHE A 257 -6.74 16.73 -14.17
C PHE A 257 -5.52 16.09 -14.81
N ILE A 258 -4.74 15.39 -13.99
CA ILE A 258 -3.57 14.66 -14.43
C ILE A 258 -3.74 13.21 -14.02
N LEU A 259 -3.62 12.29 -14.97
CA LEU A 259 -3.60 10.86 -14.72
C LEU A 259 -2.23 10.30 -15.07
N ASP A 260 -1.50 9.91 -14.04
CA ASP A 260 -0.23 9.21 -14.19
C ASP A 260 -0.43 7.72 -13.92
N ILE A 261 -0.14 6.89 -14.93
CA ILE A 261 -0.15 5.44 -14.76
C ILE A 261 1.25 4.90 -15.00
N GLY A 262 1.90 4.57 -13.89
CA GLY A 262 3.18 3.88 -13.86
C GLY A 262 3.06 2.37 -14.09
N GLY A 263 4.19 1.68 -13.98
CA GLY A 263 4.21 0.21 -14.04
C GLY A 263 3.50 -0.45 -12.86
N GLN A 264 3.59 0.12 -11.66
CA GLN A 264 3.10 -0.49 -10.42
C GLN A 264 2.22 0.42 -9.57
N ASP A 265 2.16 1.66 -9.89
CA ASP A 265 1.36 2.68 -9.20
C ASP A 265 0.53 3.49 -10.19
N MET A 266 -0.42 4.19 -9.66
CA MET A 266 -1.25 5.14 -10.39
C MET A 266 -1.51 6.34 -9.50
N LYS A 267 -1.38 7.52 -10.06
CA LYS A 267 -1.67 8.79 -9.40
C LYS A 267 -2.68 9.58 -10.22
N ALA A 268 -3.69 10.10 -9.57
CA ALA A 268 -4.62 11.05 -10.14
C ALA A 268 -4.56 12.35 -9.36
N ILE A 269 -4.28 13.45 -10.03
CA ILE A 269 -4.05 14.77 -9.44
C ILE A 269 -5.14 15.70 -9.98
N PHE A 270 -5.95 16.25 -9.09
CA PHE A 270 -6.98 17.22 -9.41
C PHE A 270 -6.45 18.63 -9.15
N VAL A 271 -6.55 19.49 -10.16
CA VAL A 271 -6.05 20.85 -10.12
C VAL A 271 -7.22 21.82 -10.29
N LYS A 272 -7.28 22.84 -9.44
CA LYS A 272 -8.27 23.91 -9.57
C LYS A 272 -7.59 25.25 -9.32
N GLN A 273 -7.78 26.17 -10.25
CA GLN A 273 -7.16 27.51 -10.19
C GLN A 273 -5.63 27.48 -10.00
N GLY A 274 -4.95 26.53 -10.66
CA GLY A 274 -3.50 26.37 -10.59
C GLY A 274 -2.96 25.77 -9.28
N ALA A 275 -3.82 25.22 -8.43
CA ALA A 275 -3.44 24.55 -7.19
C ALA A 275 -3.96 23.11 -7.17
N ILE A 276 -3.16 22.17 -6.64
CA ILE A 276 -3.58 20.80 -6.41
C ILE A 276 -4.59 20.78 -5.26
N THR A 277 -5.80 20.32 -5.54
CA THR A 277 -6.91 20.28 -4.55
C THR A 277 -7.19 18.90 -4.00
N ARG A 278 -6.93 17.85 -4.78
CA ARG A 278 -7.15 16.46 -4.40
C ARG A 278 -6.14 15.57 -5.11
N MET A 279 -5.74 14.52 -4.47
CA MET A 279 -4.86 13.50 -5.03
C MET A 279 -5.35 12.12 -4.60
N GLU A 280 -5.41 11.19 -5.55
CA GLU A 280 -5.71 9.80 -5.30
C GLU A 280 -4.54 8.94 -5.77
N LEU A 281 -4.14 8.00 -4.92
CA LEU A 281 -3.02 7.10 -5.15
C LEU A 281 -3.49 5.65 -5.12
N ASN A 282 -2.97 4.86 -6.03
CA ASN A 282 -3.12 3.41 -5.99
C ASN A 282 -1.75 2.74 -6.02
N GLU A 283 -1.32 2.32 -4.85
CA GLU A 283 -0.08 1.54 -4.64
C GLU A 283 -0.39 0.09 -4.19
N ALA A 284 -1.66 -0.24 -4.04
CA ALA A 284 -2.11 -1.50 -3.45
C ALA A 284 -2.71 -2.49 -4.44
N CYS A 285 -3.07 -2.06 -5.66
CA CYS A 285 -3.72 -2.92 -6.64
C CYS A 285 -3.18 -2.71 -8.05
N SER A 286 -2.62 -3.77 -8.63
CA SER A 286 -2.06 -3.75 -10.00
C SER A 286 -3.09 -3.60 -11.11
N SER A 287 -4.39 -3.80 -10.83
CA SER A 287 -5.42 -3.82 -11.88
C SER A 287 -5.67 -2.48 -12.57
N GLY A 288 -5.18 -1.38 -11.99
CA GLY A 288 -5.19 -0.04 -12.60
C GLY A 288 -3.80 0.44 -13.05
N CYS A 289 -2.80 -0.43 -13.16
CA CYS A 289 -1.41 -0.08 -13.45
C CYS A 289 -0.88 -0.87 -14.67
N GLY A 290 0.25 -0.45 -15.22
CA GLY A 290 0.87 -1.09 -16.39
C GLY A 290 1.23 -2.56 -16.20
N SER A 291 1.59 -2.96 -14.98
CA SER A 291 1.88 -4.35 -14.63
C SER A 291 0.71 -5.31 -14.88
N PHE A 292 -0.51 -4.81 -14.90
CA PHE A 292 -1.69 -5.59 -15.29
C PHE A 292 -1.58 -6.05 -16.75
N ILE A 293 -1.35 -5.12 -17.67
CA ILE A 293 -1.16 -5.44 -19.11
C ILE A 293 0.07 -6.29 -19.33
N GLU A 294 1.22 -5.92 -18.71
CA GLU A 294 2.48 -6.68 -18.83
C GLU A 294 2.30 -8.15 -18.40
N THR A 295 1.57 -8.39 -17.31
CA THR A 295 1.32 -9.74 -16.81
C THR A 295 0.58 -10.59 -17.85
N PHE A 296 -0.45 -10.04 -18.49
CA PHE A 296 -1.24 -10.79 -19.46
C PHE A 296 -0.58 -10.90 -20.84
N ALA A 297 0.10 -9.85 -21.31
CA ALA A 297 0.92 -9.94 -22.51
C ALA A 297 1.95 -11.09 -22.39
N ARG A 298 2.67 -11.13 -21.26
CA ARG A 298 3.64 -12.19 -20.98
C ARG A 298 3.00 -13.58 -20.84
N THR A 299 1.85 -13.67 -20.19
CA THR A 299 1.10 -14.94 -20.05
C THR A 299 0.65 -15.48 -21.40
N LEU A 300 0.28 -14.62 -22.31
CA LEU A 300 -0.10 -14.94 -23.68
C LEU A 300 1.11 -15.05 -24.65
N LYS A 301 2.35 -14.88 -24.12
CA LYS A 301 3.62 -14.96 -24.85
C LYS A 301 3.85 -13.88 -25.91
N TYR A 302 3.36 -12.68 -25.64
CA TYR A 302 3.59 -11.49 -26.48
C TYR A 302 4.44 -10.47 -25.73
N ASN A 303 5.18 -9.64 -26.47
CA ASN A 303 5.74 -8.44 -25.89
C ASN A 303 4.63 -7.36 -25.72
N VAL A 304 4.86 -6.40 -24.83
CA VAL A 304 3.83 -5.42 -24.46
C VAL A 304 3.48 -4.49 -25.63
N SER A 305 4.44 -4.14 -26.47
CA SER A 305 4.21 -3.24 -27.61
C SER A 305 3.38 -3.87 -28.72
N ASP A 306 3.65 -5.14 -29.08
CA ASP A 306 2.82 -5.87 -30.03
C ASP A 306 1.41 -6.11 -29.50
N PHE A 307 1.31 -6.43 -28.20
CA PHE A 307 0.04 -6.64 -27.52
C PHE A 307 -0.84 -5.37 -27.52
N ALA A 308 -0.21 -4.20 -27.31
CA ALA A 308 -0.87 -2.91 -27.41
C ALA A 308 -1.35 -2.61 -28.85
N ARG A 309 -0.50 -2.92 -29.86
CA ARG A 309 -0.86 -2.74 -31.27
C ARG A 309 -2.02 -3.63 -31.69
N PHE A 310 -2.06 -4.88 -31.26
CA PHE A 310 -3.18 -5.79 -31.53
C PHE A 310 -4.48 -5.25 -30.91
N ALA A 311 -4.43 -4.67 -29.71
CA ALA A 311 -5.60 -4.07 -29.09
C ALA A 311 -6.21 -2.95 -29.93
N CYS A 312 -5.40 -2.13 -30.61
CA CYS A 312 -5.89 -1.06 -31.48
C CYS A 312 -6.61 -1.58 -32.73
N MET A 313 -6.35 -2.84 -33.13
CA MET A 313 -6.94 -3.47 -34.32
C MET A 313 -8.06 -4.47 -34.00
N ALA A 314 -8.52 -4.51 -32.76
CA ALA A 314 -9.56 -5.43 -32.31
C ALA A 314 -10.94 -5.03 -32.88
N LEU A 315 -11.62 -5.98 -33.47
CA LEU A 315 -12.97 -5.77 -34.03
C LEU A 315 -14.07 -5.98 -33.00
N HIS A 316 -13.85 -6.90 -32.06
CA HIS A 316 -14.85 -7.31 -31.07
C HIS A 316 -14.23 -7.36 -29.65
N PRO A 317 -13.80 -6.21 -29.07
CA PRO A 317 -13.16 -6.19 -27.76
C PRO A 317 -14.00 -6.89 -26.69
N CYS A 318 -13.39 -7.81 -25.94
CA CYS A 318 -14.09 -8.57 -24.91
C CYS A 318 -14.48 -7.68 -23.72
N ASP A 319 -15.73 -7.79 -23.25
CA ASP A 319 -16.07 -7.21 -21.94
C ASP A 319 -15.55 -8.12 -20.80
N LEU A 320 -14.41 -7.74 -20.26
CA LEU A 320 -13.75 -8.44 -19.17
C LEU A 320 -14.16 -7.91 -17.79
N GLY A 321 -14.88 -6.79 -17.74
CA GLY A 321 -15.29 -6.11 -16.52
C GLY A 321 -14.13 -5.57 -15.71
N THR A 322 -14.41 -5.24 -14.43
CA THR A 322 -13.44 -4.66 -13.49
C THR A 322 -12.95 -5.70 -12.48
N ARG A 323 -12.02 -6.56 -12.85
CA ARG A 323 -11.46 -7.62 -12.00
C ARG A 323 -10.02 -7.33 -11.63
N CYS A 324 -9.59 -7.83 -10.46
CA CYS A 324 -8.16 -7.79 -10.13
C CYS A 324 -7.38 -8.79 -11.01
N THR A 325 -6.07 -8.60 -11.11
CA THR A 325 -5.17 -9.39 -11.97
C THR A 325 -5.30 -10.90 -11.75
N VAL A 326 -5.47 -11.35 -10.50
CA VAL A 326 -5.59 -12.78 -10.16
C VAL A 326 -6.87 -13.38 -10.74
N PHE A 327 -8.01 -12.73 -10.51
CA PHE A 327 -9.31 -13.22 -10.99
C PHE A 327 -9.52 -12.99 -12.49
N MET A 328 -8.82 -12.04 -13.09
CA MET A 328 -8.85 -11.79 -14.53
C MET A 328 -8.31 -12.99 -15.32
N ASN A 329 -7.34 -13.72 -14.78
CA ASN A 329 -6.77 -14.92 -15.41
C ASN A 329 -7.84 -15.97 -15.76
N SER A 330 -8.79 -16.19 -14.86
CA SER A 330 -9.91 -17.13 -15.10
C SER A 330 -10.84 -16.62 -16.20
N LYS A 331 -11.10 -15.30 -16.23
CA LYS A 331 -11.95 -14.69 -17.27
C LYS A 331 -11.31 -14.75 -18.65
N ILE A 332 -9.99 -14.48 -18.74
CA ILE A 332 -9.26 -14.60 -20.02
C ILE A 332 -9.30 -16.03 -20.55
N LYS A 333 -9.06 -17.03 -19.68
CA LYS A 333 -9.18 -18.43 -20.08
C LYS A 333 -10.58 -18.80 -20.57
N GLN A 334 -11.60 -18.22 -19.95
CA GLN A 334 -12.98 -18.40 -20.38
C GLN A 334 -13.20 -17.84 -21.80
N VAL A 335 -12.88 -16.54 -22.04
CA VAL A 335 -13.12 -15.92 -23.34
C VAL A 335 -12.26 -16.53 -24.46
N LEU A 336 -11.04 -17.02 -24.16
CA LEU A 336 -10.25 -17.80 -25.11
C LEU A 336 -10.97 -19.09 -25.54
N ARG A 337 -11.62 -19.80 -24.63
CA ARG A 337 -12.43 -21.00 -24.95
C ARG A 337 -13.70 -20.63 -25.75
N GLU A 338 -14.18 -19.41 -25.55
CA GLU A 338 -15.32 -18.84 -26.28
C GLU A 338 -14.91 -18.29 -27.66
N GLY A 339 -13.64 -18.47 -28.08
CA GLY A 339 -13.14 -18.12 -29.40
C GLY A 339 -12.67 -16.68 -29.57
N ALA A 340 -12.49 -15.92 -28.47
CA ALA A 340 -11.96 -14.57 -28.54
C ALA A 340 -10.52 -14.54 -29.08
N THR A 341 -10.22 -13.58 -29.94
CA THR A 341 -8.87 -13.37 -30.46
C THR A 341 -7.98 -12.70 -29.41
N VAL A 342 -6.67 -12.79 -29.59
CA VAL A 342 -5.70 -12.08 -28.75
C VAL A 342 -5.93 -10.56 -28.83
N ALA A 343 -6.28 -10.04 -29.99
CA ALA A 343 -6.59 -8.63 -30.20
C ALA A 343 -7.80 -8.19 -29.37
N ASP A 344 -8.90 -8.97 -29.39
CA ASP A 344 -10.11 -8.68 -28.63
C ASP A 344 -9.87 -8.73 -27.11
N ILE A 345 -9.03 -9.65 -26.66
CA ILE A 345 -8.62 -9.74 -25.26
C ILE A 345 -7.76 -8.54 -24.86
N ALA A 346 -6.79 -8.16 -25.70
CA ALA A 346 -5.89 -7.03 -25.42
C ALA A 346 -6.67 -5.69 -25.33
N ALA A 347 -7.63 -5.48 -26.22
CA ALA A 347 -8.52 -4.33 -26.19
C ALA A 347 -9.43 -4.36 -24.94
N GLY A 348 -10.02 -5.51 -24.62
CA GLY A 348 -10.81 -5.69 -23.40
C GLY A 348 -10.04 -5.43 -22.11
N LEU A 349 -8.76 -5.83 -22.07
CA LEU A 349 -7.86 -5.52 -20.93
C LEU A 349 -7.57 -4.02 -20.85
N SER A 350 -7.41 -3.32 -21.97
CA SER A 350 -7.22 -1.87 -22.00
C SER A 350 -8.43 -1.13 -21.42
N TYR A 351 -9.64 -1.52 -21.81
CA TYR A 351 -10.87 -1.03 -21.17
C TYR A 351 -10.92 -1.38 -19.66
N SER A 352 -10.52 -2.59 -19.31
CA SER A 352 -10.55 -3.03 -17.88
C SER A 352 -9.60 -2.22 -17.00
N VAL A 353 -8.38 -1.88 -17.48
CA VAL A 353 -7.45 -0.99 -16.76
C VAL A 353 -8.09 0.36 -16.49
N VAL A 354 -8.67 0.97 -17.52
CA VAL A 354 -9.34 2.27 -17.44
C VAL A 354 -10.52 2.22 -16.47
N LYS A 355 -11.39 1.24 -16.60
CA LYS A 355 -12.55 1.06 -15.70
C LYS A 355 -12.11 0.81 -14.25
N ASN A 356 -11.06 0.03 -14.01
CA ASN A 356 -10.51 -0.15 -12.67
C ASN A 356 -9.97 1.16 -12.11
N CYS A 357 -9.27 1.96 -12.93
CA CYS A 357 -8.78 3.27 -12.57
C CYS A 357 -9.92 4.22 -12.17
N LEU A 358 -10.88 4.43 -13.08
CA LEU A 358 -11.96 5.40 -12.90
C LEU A 358 -12.93 5.02 -11.78
N TYR A 359 -13.40 3.77 -11.75
CA TYR A 359 -14.51 3.38 -10.89
C TYR A 359 -14.10 2.73 -9.57
N LYS A 360 -12.95 2.04 -9.51
CA LYS A 360 -12.49 1.41 -8.26
C LYS A 360 -11.53 2.27 -7.48
N VAL A 361 -10.58 2.92 -8.16
CA VAL A 361 -9.57 3.73 -7.49
C VAL A 361 -10.10 5.13 -7.25
N LEU A 362 -10.46 5.85 -8.32
CA LEU A 362 -10.95 7.22 -8.23
C LEU A 362 -12.38 7.30 -7.67
N LYS A 363 -13.16 6.21 -7.79
CA LYS A 363 -14.56 6.12 -7.36
C LYS A 363 -15.40 7.25 -7.96
N LEU A 364 -15.10 7.61 -9.20
CA LEU A 364 -15.85 8.64 -9.92
C LEU A 364 -17.34 8.25 -9.99
N LYS A 365 -18.19 9.20 -9.63
CA LYS A 365 -19.65 9.02 -9.66
C LYS A 365 -20.29 9.65 -10.90
N ASP A 366 -19.62 10.65 -11.46
CA ASP A 366 -20.11 11.43 -12.60
C ASP A 366 -18.92 11.91 -13.45
N ASP A 367 -19.08 11.97 -14.77
CA ASP A 367 -18.10 12.48 -15.73
C ASP A 367 -17.78 13.97 -15.51
N LYS A 368 -18.65 14.70 -14.79
CA LYS A 368 -18.43 16.09 -14.39
C LYS A 368 -17.25 16.30 -13.46
N GLU A 369 -16.78 15.25 -12.77
CA GLU A 369 -15.59 15.32 -11.94
C GLU A 369 -14.30 15.48 -12.79
N LEU A 370 -14.35 15.18 -14.09
CA LEU A 370 -13.25 15.29 -15.06
C LEU A 370 -13.45 16.47 -16.03
N GLU A 371 -13.92 17.62 -15.56
CA GLU A 371 -14.07 18.82 -16.38
C GLU A 371 -12.72 19.50 -16.66
N GLY A 372 -12.59 20.11 -17.85
CA GLY A 372 -11.42 20.90 -18.27
C GLY A 372 -10.36 20.09 -18.99
N THR A 373 -9.12 20.57 -18.94
CA THR A 373 -7.99 20.01 -19.67
C THR A 373 -7.37 18.83 -18.91
N ILE A 374 -7.31 17.67 -19.58
CA ILE A 374 -6.79 16.41 -19.01
C ILE A 374 -5.43 16.11 -19.63
N VAL A 375 -4.42 15.87 -18.79
CA VAL A 375 -3.10 15.40 -19.20
C VAL A 375 -2.89 13.97 -18.71
N VAL A 376 -2.49 13.07 -19.59
CA VAL A 376 -2.13 11.68 -19.25
C VAL A 376 -0.63 11.48 -19.37
N GLN A 377 -0.04 10.77 -18.40
CA GLN A 377 1.40 10.56 -18.31
C GLN A 377 1.74 9.22 -17.65
N GLY A 378 3.01 8.89 -17.56
CA GLY A 378 3.52 7.61 -17.10
C GLY A 378 3.76 6.62 -18.25
N GLY A 379 4.63 5.63 -18.00
CA GLY A 379 5.08 4.68 -19.04
C GLY A 379 3.94 3.86 -19.67
N THR A 380 2.87 3.62 -18.93
CA THR A 380 1.69 2.90 -19.42
C THR A 380 0.95 3.66 -20.52
N MET A 381 1.09 5.00 -20.56
CA MET A 381 0.45 5.84 -21.57
C MET A 381 1.12 5.80 -22.95
N HIS A 382 2.23 5.07 -23.12
CA HIS A 382 2.71 4.67 -24.44
C HIS A 382 1.75 3.71 -25.17
N ASN A 383 0.90 3.03 -24.41
CA ASN A 383 -0.10 2.14 -24.96
C ASN A 383 -1.30 2.95 -25.51
N ASP A 384 -1.35 3.11 -26.83
CA ASP A 384 -2.41 3.85 -27.53
C ASP A 384 -3.81 3.30 -27.21
N ALA A 385 -3.92 1.98 -27.03
CA ALA A 385 -5.20 1.33 -26.72
C ALA A 385 -5.73 1.77 -25.33
N ILE A 386 -4.87 1.99 -24.34
CA ILE A 386 -5.28 2.47 -23.00
C ILE A 386 -5.71 3.93 -23.09
N VAL A 387 -4.96 4.77 -23.79
CA VAL A 387 -5.30 6.19 -23.97
C VAL A 387 -6.63 6.33 -24.69
N ARG A 388 -6.82 5.57 -25.77
CA ARG A 388 -8.07 5.57 -26.54
C ARG A 388 -9.26 5.02 -25.74
N ALA A 389 -9.06 3.94 -24.98
CA ALA A 389 -10.07 3.40 -24.07
C ALA A 389 -10.48 4.42 -23.00
N PHE A 390 -9.54 5.23 -22.49
CA PHE A 390 -9.85 6.31 -21.56
C PHE A 390 -10.71 7.38 -22.21
N GLU A 391 -10.38 7.80 -23.44
CA GLU A 391 -11.17 8.79 -24.20
C GLU A 391 -12.58 8.30 -24.48
N LEU A 392 -12.73 7.04 -24.90
CA LEU A 392 -14.03 6.43 -25.18
C LEU A 392 -14.88 6.25 -23.92
N GLU A 393 -14.27 5.83 -22.81
CA GLU A 393 -14.99 5.59 -21.56
C GLU A 393 -15.43 6.89 -20.87
N THR A 394 -14.67 7.99 -21.04
CA THR A 394 -14.96 9.28 -20.42
C THR A 394 -15.63 10.29 -21.37
N GLY A 395 -15.63 10.04 -22.68
CA GLY A 395 -16.07 11.00 -23.68
C GLY A 395 -15.20 12.27 -23.75
N LYS A 396 -13.97 12.23 -23.20
CA LYS A 396 -13.05 13.38 -23.13
C LYS A 396 -11.80 13.12 -23.98
N THR A 397 -11.33 14.12 -24.68
CA THR A 397 -10.00 14.08 -25.30
C THR A 397 -8.92 14.37 -24.27
N VAL A 398 -7.77 13.72 -24.41
CA VAL A 398 -6.64 13.90 -23.48
C VAL A 398 -5.38 14.40 -24.18
N ILE A 399 -4.58 15.17 -23.47
CA ILE A 399 -3.23 15.58 -23.86
C ILE A 399 -2.25 14.52 -23.41
N ARG A 400 -1.44 14.01 -24.33
CA ARG A 400 -0.36 13.07 -24.05
C ARG A 400 0.91 13.55 -24.74
N SER A 401 2.01 13.67 -24.00
CA SER A 401 3.32 13.99 -24.58
C SER A 401 3.88 12.83 -25.42
N ASN A 402 4.83 13.12 -26.28
CA ASN A 402 5.61 12.09 -26.98
C ASN A 402 6.51 11.27 -26.06
N LEU A 403 6.76 11.71 -24.83
CA LEU A 403 7.58 11.06 -23.81
C LEU A 403 6.82 11.05 -22.47
N PRO A 404 5.68 10.35 -22.39
CA PRO A 404 4.81 10.38 -21.21
C PRO A 404 5.47 9.79 -19.97
N GLU A 405 6.46 8.91 -20.13
CA GLU A 405 7.23 8.27 -19.04
C GLU A 405 8.25 9.22 -18.40
N LEU A 406 8.63 10.28 -19.09
CA LEU A 406 9.69 11.19 -18.63
C LEU A 406 9.17 12.42 -17.88
N MET A 407 7.86 12.54 -17.69
CA MET A 407 7.23 13.74 -17.12
C MET A 407 7.78 14.10 -15.72
N GLY A 408 8.02 13.08 -14.85
CA GLY A 408 8.62 13.32 -13.53
C GLY A 408 10.03 13.89 -13.63
N ALA A 409 10.90 13.30 -14.46
CA ALA A 409 12.26 13.79 -14.68
C ALA A 409 12.27 15.17 -15.36
N TYR A 410 11.38 15.40 -16.32
CA TYR A 410 11.26 16.70 -16.98
C TYR A 410 10.81 17.79 -15.99
N GLY A 411 9.83 17.49 -15.12
CA GLY A 411 9.41 18.41 -14.06
C GLY A 411 10.53 18.76 -13.08
N CYS A 412 11.42 17.81 -12.79
CA CYS A 412 12.64 18.05 -12.03
C CYS A 412 13.62 18.97 -12.76
N ALA A 413 13.82 18.78 -14.06
CA ALA A 413 14.65 19.67 -14.86
C ALA A 413 14.10 21.11 -14.86
N LEU A 414 12.78 21.29 -15.02
CA LEU A 414 12.12 22.59 -14.90
C LEU A 414 12.28 23.21 -13.50
N GLN A 415 12.30 22.40 -12.43
CA GLN A 415 12.57 22.87 -11.07
C GLN A 415 14.02 23.33 -10.95
N ALA A 416 14.96 22.53 -11.43
CA ALA A 416 16.38 22.83 -11.40
C ALA A 416 16.70 24.13 -12.16
N ALA A 417 16.07 24.39 -13.31
CA ALA A 417 16.21 25.61 -14.08
C ALA A 417 15.78 26.88 -13.30
N SER A 418 14.83 26.72 -12.37
CA SER A 418 14.36 27.84 -11.53
C SER A 418 15.25 28.15 -10.33
N GLN A 419 16.24 27.32 -10.05
CA GLN A 419 17.15 27.42 -8.90
C GLN A 419 18.58 27.61 -9.42
N LYS A 420 19.22 28.74 -9.09
CA LYS A 420 20.63 28.92 -9.42
C LYS A 420 21.50 28.08 -8.49
N SER A 421 22.37 27.26 -9.05
CA SER A 421 23.34 26.46 -8.31
C SER A 421 24.75 26.65 -8.87
N ASN A 422 25.76 26.08 -8.19
CA ASN A 422 27.10 25.99 -8.70
C ASN A 422 27.16 25.05 -9.90
N SER A 423 27.70 25.56 -11.01
CA SER A 423 27.83 24.76 -12.23
C SER A 423 28.75 23.58 -12.05
N ARG A 424 28.37 22.42 -12.61
CA ARG A 424 29.13 21.16 -12.57
C ARG A 424 29.16 20.52 -13.95
N THR A 425 30.25 19.80 -14.23
CA THR A 425 30.36 18.98 -15.42
C THR A 425 29.82 17.58 -15.17
N ILE A 426 29.52 16.84 -16.25
CA ILE A 426 29.10 15.41 -16.14
C ILE A 426 30.21 14.58 -15.48
N ASN A 427 31.49 14.87 -15.74
CA ASN A 427 32.61 14.17 -15.11
C ASN A 427 32.57 14.31 -13.58
N GLN A 428 32.36 15.52 -13.07
CA GLN A 428 32.23 15.77 -11.63
C GLN A 428 31.05 15.03 -11.00
N LEU A 429 29.94 14.88 -11.72
CA LEU A 429 28.82 14.05 -11.25
C LEU A 429 29.16 12.56 -11.22
N LEU A 430 29.93 12.05 -12.19
CA LEU A 430 30.32 10.65 -12.29
C LEU A 430 31.43 10.27 -11.30
N GLU A 431 32.32 11.18 -10.91
CA GLU A 431 33.39 10.95 -9.92
C GLU A 431 32.83 10.57 -8.53
N THR A 432 31.59 10.93 -8.22
CA THR A 432 30.96 10.65 -6.92
C THR A 432 30.30 9.27 -6.82
N THR A 433 30.39 8.43 -7.83
CA THR A 433 29.54 7.22 -7.99
C THR A 433 29.95 5.98 -7.22
N GLY A 434 31.13 5.93 -6.60
CA GLY A 434 31.50 4.86 -5.68
C GLY A 434 30.71 4.98 -4.37
N TYR A 435 30.38 3.85 -3.75
CA TYR A 435 29.82 3.88 -2.40
C TYR A 435 30.21 2.64 -1.61
N THR A 436 30.24 2.77 -0.28
CA THR A 436 30.29 1.65 0.63
C THR A 436 28.94 1.51 1.34
N SER A 437 28.48 0.29 1.54
CA SER A 437 27.25 0.04 2.26
C SER A 437 27.51 -0.87 3.47
N ARG A 438 26.87 -0.55 4.60
CA ARG A 438 26.92 -1.34 5.83
C ARG A 438 25.53 -1.51 6.41
N GLN A 439 25.18 -2.76 6.69
CA GLN A 439 23.92 -3.05 7.40
C GLN A 439 24.12 -2.87 8.90
N ILE A 440 23.17 -2.18 9.54
CA ILE A 440 23.14 -1.84 10.96
C ILE A 440 21.78 -2.23 11.51
N GLN A 441 21.75 -2.92 12.65
CA GLN A 441 20.50 -3.15 13.36
C GLN A 441 20.19 -1.96 14.24
N CYS A 442 19.03 -1.32 14.02
CA CYS A 442 18.56 -0.24 14.87
C CYS A 442 17.98 -0.79 16.17
N ASN A 443 18.50 -0.30 17.31
CA ASN A 443 18.03 -0.70 18.64
C ASN A 443 17.18 0.39 19.32
N GLY A 444 16.68 1.38 18.56
CA GLY A 444 15.93 2.51 19.10
C GLY A 444 14.50 2.20 19.54
N CYS A 445 13.92 1.07 19.11
CA CYS A 445 12.58 0.61 19.48
C CYS A 445 12.40 -0.88 19.14
N GLU A 446 11.25 -1.43 19.47
CA GLU A 446 10.91 -2.85 19.22
C GLU A 446 10.95 -3.28 17.75
N ASN A 447 10.82 -2.35 16.81
CA ASN A 447 10.90 -2.66 15.39
C ASN A 447 12.26 -3.22 14.96
N LYS A 448 13.34 -2.93 15.71
CA LYS A 448 14.71 -3.43 15.45
C LYS A 448 15.07 -3.42 13.97
N CYS A 449 14.77 -2.31 13.27
CA CYS A 449 14.94 -2.18 11.84
C CYS A 449 16.36 -2.54 11.40
N PHE A 450 16.50 -3.28 10.31
CA PHE A 450 17.77 -3.39 9.61
C PHE A 450 17.91 -2.18 8.70
N VAL A 451 18.86 -1.31 9.04
CA VAL A 451 19.15 -0.06 8.33
C VAL A 451 20.44 -0.24 7.54
N CYS A 452 20.41 0.06 6.25
CA CYS A 452 21.59 0.10 5.41
C CYS A 452 22.13 1.54 5.36
N ARG A 453 23.34 1.76 5.85
CA ARG A 453 24.06 3.03 5.73
C ARG A 453 24.88 3.01 4.45
N TYR A 454 24.65 3.97 3.59
CA TYR A 454 25.46 4.27 2.42
C TYR A 454 26.39 5.42 2.76
N THR A 455 27.65 5.31 2.33
CA THR A 455 28.65 6.38 2.44
C THR A 455 29.24 6.62 1.05
N PHE A 456 29.16 7.85 0.58
CA PHE A 456 29.57 8.27 -0.76
C PHE A 456 30.92 9.01 -0.73
N PRO A 457 31.69 9.00 -1.85
CA PRO A 457 32.98 9.71 -1.94
C PRO A 457 32.87 11.21 -1.74
N ASN A 458 31.70 11.81 -2.02
CA ASN A 458 31.44 13.25 -1.79
C ASN A 458 31.23 13.59 -0.30
N GLY A 459 31.38 12.62 0.62
CA GLY A 459 31.18 12.80 2.06
C GLY A 459 29.73 12.65 2.52
N ASN A 460 28.78 12.55 1.60
CA ASN A 460 27.37 12.36 1.96
C ASN A 460 27.12 10.96 2.51
N THR A 461 26.10 10.86 3.36
CA THR A 461 25.58 9.57 3.85
C THR A 461 24.07 9.47 3.60
N PHE A 462 23.60 8.24 3.40
CA PHE A 462 22.16 7.96 3.28
C PHE A 462 21.81 6.70 4.07
N PHE A 463 20.66 6.72 4.74
CA PHE A 463 20.13 5.59 5.49
C PHE A 463 18.86 5.07 4.82
N SER A 464 18.84 3.76 4.52
CA SER A 464 17.69 3.08 3.94
C SER A 464 17.19 1.98 4.87
N GLY A 465 15.87 1.76 4.92
CA GLY A 465 15.26 0.71 5.74
C GLY A 465 14.86 1.16 7.15
N ASN A 466 15.19 2.38 7.54
CA ASN A 466 14.66 2.99 8.75
C ASN A 466 13.14 3.23 8.58
N LYS A 467 12.35 2.82 9.56
CA LYS A 467 10.90 3.07 9.60
C LYS A 467 10.55 4.42 10.25
N CYS A 468 11.56 5.13 10.75
CA CYS A 468 11.43 6.45 11.35
C CYS A 468 12.76 7.21 11.27
N GLU A 469 12.72 8.53 11.44
CA GLU A 469 13.89 9.43 11.43
C GLU A 469 14.49 9.67 12.83
N ARG A 470 14.13 8.85 13.82
CA ARG A 470 14.51 9.09 15.22
C ARG A 470 15.99 8.85 15.53
N ILE A 471 16.57 7.78 14.96
CA ILE A 471 17.97 7.37 15.23
C ILE A 471 18.82 7.61 13.98
N PHE A 472 18.33 7.20 12.84
CA PHE A 472 18.98 7.39 11.54
C PHE A 472 18.12 8.34 10.71
N THR A 473 18.66 9.50 10.37
CA THR A 473 17.96 10.54 9.61
C THR A 473 18.70 10.89 8.33
N ASN A 474 17.94 11.13 7.25
CA ASN A 474 18.44 11.65 5.99
C ASN A 474 18.22 13.16 5.85
N ARG A 475 17.58 13.79 6.83
CA ARG A 475 17.18 15.22 6.79
C ARG A 475 18.23 16.17 7.34
N GLY A 476 19.48 15.70 7.57
CA GLY A 476 20.53 16.48 8.21
C GLY A 476 20.41 16.55 9.73
N GLU A 477 21.07 17.50 10.38
CA GLU A 477 20.91 17.70 11.84
C GLU A 477 19.46 18.03 12.11
N SER A 478 18.75 17.10 12.75
CA SER A 478 17.36 17.32 13.11
C SER A 478 17.27 18.50 14.08
N GLU A 479 16.35 19.41 13.82
CA GLU A 479 15.80 20.27 14.88
C GLU A 479 15.58 19.38 16.10
N LYS A 480 15.98 19.82 17.29
CA LYS A 480 15.83 19.04 18.53
C LYS A 480 14.44 18.41 18.53
N PRO A 481 14.32 17.08 18.61
CA PRO A 481 13.03 16.44 18.54
C PRO A 481 12.14 17.06 19.62
N GLY A 482 10.99 17.56 19.23
CA GLY A 482 10.00 18.07 20.16
C GLY A 482 9.64 17.00 21.20
N GLN A 483 9.12 17.40 22.35
CA GLN A 483 8.67 16.48 23.39
C GLN A 483 7.69 15.45 22.80
N ASN A 484 7.94 14.17 23.03
CA ASN A 484 7.04 13.11 22.58
C ASN A 484 5.83 13.01 23.51
N ILE A 485 4.79 13.77 23.23
CA ILE A 485 3.55 13.79 24.01
C ILE A 485 2.82 12.43 24.07
N TYR A 486 3.12 11.49 23.16
CA TYR A 486 2.54 10.15 23.23
C TYR A 486 3.06 9.33 24.42
N THR A 487 4.30 9.54 24.83
CA THR A 487 4.85 8.93 26.05
C THR A 487 4.07 9.42 27.27
N ASP A 488 3.82 10.73 27.33
CA ASP A 488 3.07 11.34 28.44
C ASP A 488 1.60 10.89 28.41
N LYS A 489 0.98 10.86 27.21
CA LYS A 489 -0.36 10.30 27.04
C LYS A 489 -0.46 8.87 27.53
N TYR A 490 0.51 8.04 27.16
CA TYR A 490 0.55 6.63 27.55
C TYR A 490 0.65 6.46 29.07
N ALA A 491 1.55 7.20 29.72
CA ALA A 491 1.69 7.21 31.17
C ALA A 491 0.40 7.68 31.85
N LEU A 492 -0.21 8.75 31.36
CA LEU A 492 -1.49 9.28 31.89
C LEU A 492 -2.64 8.25 31.80
N LEU A 493 -2.65 7.42 30.79
CA LEU A 493 -3.69 6.40 30.63
C LEU A 493 -3.43 5.19 31.54
N PHE A 494 -2.20 4.65 31.53
CA PHE A 494 -1.92 3.32 32.02
C PHE A 494 -1.04 3.27 33.29
N ASP A 495 -0.30 4.31 33.65
CA ASP A 495 0.51 4.36 34.85
C ASP A 495 -0.40 4.72 36.04
N ARG A 496 -1.01 3.67 36.60
CA ARG A 496 -1.98 3.76 37.68
C ARG A 496 -1.68 2.76 38.77
N GLU A 497 -1.79 3.21 40.02
CA GLU A 497 -1.57 2.33 41.19
C GLU A 497 -2.63 1.21 41.15
N THR A 498 -2.12 -0.02 41.20
CA THR A 498 -2.96 -1.21 41.36
C THR A 498 -3.17 -1.46 42.87
N SER A 499 -4.43 -1.52 43.29
CA SER A 499 -4.75 -1.96 44.65
C SER A 499 -4.34 -3.42 44.83
N GLU A 500 -3.40 -3.68 45.78
CA GLU A 500 -3.01 -5.05 46.13
C GLU A 500 -4.03 -5.78 47.00
N THR A 501 -5.07 -5.11 47.47
CA THR A 501 -5.96 -5.57 48.55
C THR A 501 -7.21 -6.33 48.12
N GLY A 502 -7.43 -6.59 46.82
CA GLY A 502 -8.62 -7.30 46.35
C GLY A 502 -8.37 -8.78 46.09
N ASN A 503 -9.17 -9.67 46.67
CA ASN A 503 -9.14 -11.12 46.39
C ASN A 503 -9.70 -11.51 45.01
N ARG A 504 -10.39 -10.60 44.33
CA ARG A 504 -11.00 -10.81 43.01
C ARG A 504 -10.26 -10.03 41.94
N THR A 505 -10.11 -10.62 40.77
CA THR A 505 -9.35 -10.01 39.69
C THR A 505 -10.16 -9.86 38.40
N ILE A 506 -10.00 -8.73 37.73
CA ILE A 506 -10.58 -8.48 36.39
C ILE A 506 -9.47 -8.10 35.42
N GLY A 507 -9.41 -8.80 34.28
CA GLY A 507 -8.47 -8.52 33.21
C GLY A 507 -9.00 -7.48 32.24
N ILE A 508 -8.23 -6.45 31.94
CA ILE A 508 -8.57 -5.45 30.92
C ILE A 508 -7.54 -5.51 29.79
N PRO A 509 -7.96 -5.83 28.55
CA PRO A 509 -7.05 -5.82 27.41
C PRO A 509 -6.74 -4.37 26.96
N ARG A 510 -5.45 -4.08 26.63
CA ARG A 510 -5.02 -2.76 26.07
C ARG A 510 -5.34 -2.67 24.59
N VAL A 511 -6.59 -2.62 24.21
CA VAL A 511 -7.01 -2.68 22.82
C VAL A 511 -8.21 -1.79 22.55
N LEU A 512 -8.35 -1.41 21.27
CA LEU A 512 -9.50 -0.67 20.77
C LEU A 512 -9.84 0.54 21.65
N ASN A 513 -11.12 0.76 21.95
CA ASN A 513 -11.58 1.86 22.80
C ASN A 513 -11.22 1.69 24.30
N MET A 514 -10.73 0.52 24.70
CA MET A 514 -10.24 0.33 26.07
C MET A 514 -9.03 1.25 26.38
N TYR A 515 -8.28 1.71 25.39
CA TYR A 515 -7.23 2.71 25.57
C TYR A 515 -7.75 3.99 26.21
N GLU A 516 -8.76 4.60 25.59
CA GLU A 516 -9.30 5.89 26.08
C GLU A 516 -10.15 5.69 27.35
N ASN A 517 -10.84 4.59 27.47
CA ASN A 517 -11.75 4.29 28.57
C ASN A 517 -11.07 3.63 29.78
N TYR A 518 -9.79 3.22 29.68
CA TYR A 518 -9.09 2.53 30.77
C TYR A 518 -9.10 3.32 32.09
N PRO A 519 -8.85 4.64 32.13
CA PRO A 519 -8.92 5.41 33.36
C PRO A 519 -10.28 5.29 34.09
N PHE A 520 -11.37 5.27 33.34
CA PHE A 520 -12.71 5.11 33.90
C PHE A 520 -12.90 3.70 34.49
N TRP A 521 -12.55 2.67 33.71
CA TRP A 521 -12.71 1.29 34.14
C TRP A 521 -11.81 0.94 35.32
N HIS A 522 -10.57 1.39 35.32
CA HIS A 522 -9.65 1.21 36.42
C HIS A 522 -10.19 1.82 37.70
N ALA A 523 -10.64 3.08 37.66
CA ALA A 523 -11.19 3.77 38.83
C ALA A 523 -12.48 3.11 39.34
N LEU A 524 -13.35 2.65 38.44
CA LEU A 524 -14.59 1.96 38.76
C LEU A 524 -14.33 0.67 39.54
N PHE A 525 -13.50 -0.22 39.02
CA PHE A 525 -13.24 -1.52 39.61
C PHE A 525 -12.42 -1.41 40.90
N THR A 526 -11.38 -0.59 40.92
CA THR A 526 -10.57 -0.35 42.12
C THR A 526 -11.40 0.21 43.26
N ARG A 527 -12.34 1.13 42.97
CA ARG A 527 -13.24 1.68 44.01
C ARG A 527 -14.19 0.62 44.57
N CYS A 528 -14.48 -0.43 43.80
CA CYS A 528 -15.27 -1.59 44.24
C CYS A 528 -14.44 -2.69 44.90
N GLY A 529 -13.14 -2.50 45.17
CA GLY A 529 -12.25 -3.50 45.75
C GLY A 529 -11.89 -4.65 44.79
N ILE A 530 -12.04 -4.44 43.48
CA ILE A 530 -11.67 -5.43 42.43
C ILE A 530 -10.29 -5.03 41.89
N ARG A 531 -9.35 -5.94 41.93
CA ARG A 531 -8.00 -5.73 41.39
C ARG A 531 -8.01 -5.79 39.86
N VAL A 532 -7.58 -4.71 39.24
CA VAL A 532 -7.47 -4.64 37.77
C VAL A 532 -6.12 -5.16 37.32
N VAL A 533 -6.15 -6.13 36.41
CA VAL A 533 -4.97 -6.69 35.74
C VAL A 533 -4.98 -6.26 34.29
N LEU A 534 -4.00 -5.44 33.91
CA LEU A 534 -3.87 -4.96 32.54
C LEU A 534 -3.04 -5.95 31.72
N SER A 535 -3.41 -6.16 30.45
CA SER A 535 -2.57 -6.94 29.52
C SER A 535 -1.25 -6.21 29.24
N ASP A 536 -0.21 -6.95 28.85
CA ASP A 536 1.09 -6.39 28.48
C ASP A 536 1.00 -5.50 27.24
N ILE A 537 2.09 -4.77 26.97
CA ILE A 537 2.20 -3.93 25.76
C ILE A 537 2.20 -4.84 24.53
N SER A 538 1.53 -4.40 23.44
CA SER A 538 1.54 -5.11 22.17
C SER A 538 2.95 -5.23 21.62
N THR A 539 3.35 -6.45 21.25
CA THR A 539 4.61 -6.72 20.55
C THR A 539 4.32 -7.50 19.28
N PHE A 540 5.22 -7.43 18.30
CA PHE A 540 5.07 -8.21 17.08
C PHE A 540 5.06 -9.72 17.37
N VAL A 541 5.91 -10.16 18.31
CA VAL A 541 5.99 -11.57 18.74
C VAL A 541 4.69 -12.05 19.36
N SER A 542 4.07 -11.23 20.24
CA SER A 542 2.79 -11.60 20.85
C SER A 542 1.66 -11.66 19.79
N TYR A 543 1.68 -10.76 18.82
CA TYR A 543 0.74 -10.76 17.70
C TYR A 543 0.88 -12.03 16.83
N GLU A 544 2.11 -12.39 16.42
CA GLU A 544 2.36 -13.59 15.62
C GLU A 544 1.86 -14.87 16.30
N LYS A 545 2.09 -15.00 17.61
CA LYS A 545 1.60 -16.17 18.39
C LYS A 545 0.08 -16.28 18.40
N ALA A 546 -0.64 -15.17 18.30
CA ALA A 546 -2.10 -15.15 18.35
C ALA A 546 -2.78 -15.22 16.96
N LEU A 547 -2.00 -15.18 15.87
CA LEU A 547 -2.52 -15.13 14.50
C LEU A 547 -3.49 -16.26 14.16
N ASN A 548 -3.28 -17.45 14.72
CA ASN A 548 -4.11 -18.63 14.44
C ASN A 548 -5.57 -18.45 14.85
N SER A 549 -5.84 -17.60 15.84
CA SER A 549 -7.20 -17.32 16.30
C SER A 549 -7.90 -16.20 15.51
N VAL A 550 -7.17 -15.48 14.64
CA VAL A 550 -7.73 -14.40 13.82
C VAL A 550 -8.53 -14.99 12.65
N MET A 551 -9.83 -14.77 12.63
CA MET A 551 -10.74 -15.40 11.67
C MET A 551 -10.71 -14.77 10.26
N SER A 552 -10.16 -13.59 10.08
CA SER A 552 -10.14 -12.90 8.79
C SER A 552 -8.93 -12.00 8.63
N ASP A 553 -8.22 -12.16 7.49
CA ASP A 553 -7.10 -11.30 7.12
C ASP A 553 -7.53 -9.87 6.78
N ASN A 554 -8.78 -9.67 6.41
CA ASN A 554 -9.31 -8.37 5.98
C ASN A 554 -9.75 -7.47 7.14
N ILE A 555 -9.70 -7.96 8.37
CA ILE A 555 -10.04 -7.16 9.54
C ILE A 555 -8.92 -6.15 9.84
N CYS A 556 -9.27 -5.00 10.41
CA CYS A 556 -8.29 -3.98 10.74
C CYS A 556 -7.25 -4.48 11.75
N PHE A 557 -6.00 -3.99 11.65
CA PHE A 557 -4.91 -4.44 12.48
C PHE A 557 -5.15 -4.27 13.99
N PRO A 558 -5.73 -3.17 14.49
CA PRO A 558 -6.08 -3.03 15.91
C PRO A 558 -6.99 -4.15 16.43
N ALA A 559 -7.94 -4.60 15.62
CA ALA A 559 -8.81 -5.73 15.99
C ALA A 559 -8.04 -7.06 16.07
N LYS A 560 -7.06 -7.29 15.17
CA LYS A 560 -6.20 -8.48 15.23
C LYS A 560 -5.37 -8.54 16.53
N LEU A 561 -4.98 -7.40 17.06
CA LEU A 561 -4.22 -7.32 18.32
C LEU A 561 -5.03 -7.79 19.53
N VAL A 562 -6.37 -7.71 19.51
CA VAL A 562 -7.21 -8.15 20.63
C VAL A 562 -6.90 -9.57 21.05
N HIS A 563 -6.70 -10.48 20.06
CA HIS A 563 -6.42 -11.89 20.29
C HIS A 563 -5.18 -12.11 21.16
N SER A 564 -4.09 -11.39 20.90
CA SER A 564 -2.85 -11.51 21.70
C SER A 564 -3.04 -11.00 23.13
N HIS A 565 -3.83 -9.96 23.33
CA HIS A 565 -4.10 -9.43 24.65
C HIS A 565 -5.01 -10.34 25.49
N ILE A 566 -5.98 -10.98 24.85
CA ILE A 566 -6.82 -11.99 25.51
C ILE A 566 -5.97 -13.19 25.93
N GLN A 567 -5.11 -13.74 25.06
CA GLN A 567 -4.17 -14.81 25.41
C GLN A 567 -3.27 -14.41 26.59
N ASN A 568 -2.76 -13.20 26.59
CA ASN A 568 -1.92 -12.70 27.67
C ASN A 568 -2.68 -12.66 29.01
N LEU A 569 -3.92 -12.22 29.03
CA LEU A 569 -4.76 -12.21 30.25
C LEU A 569 -5.11 -13.62 30.74
N ILE A 570 -5.35 -14.58 29.81
CA ILE A 570 -5.53 -15.99 30.15
C ILE A 570 -4.26 -16.53 30.83
N HIS A 571 -3.06 -16.25 30.27
CA HIS A 571 -1.80 -16.65 30.89
C HIS A 571 -1.57 -16.02 32.29
N LYS A 572 -2.05 -14.78 32.50
CA LYS A 572 -2.04 -14.09 33.80
C LYS A 572 -3.06 -14.66 34.81
N LYS A 573 -3.88 -15.63 34.40
CA LYS A 573 -4.85 -16.33 35.23
C LYS A 573 -5.80 -15.37 35.95
N VAL A 574 -6.31 -14.36 35.24
CA VAL A 574 -7.35 -13.46 35.78
C VAL A 574 -8.65 -14.23 35.97
N GLU A 575 -9.48 -13.83 36.93
CA GLU A 575 -10.77 -14.49 37.21
C GLU A 575 -11.76 -14.29 36.04
N ARG A 576 -11.81 -13.11 35.47
CA ARG A 576 -12.67 -12.72 34.34
C ARG A 576 -11.98 -11.68 33.47
N ILE A 577 -12.32 -11.63 32.20
CA ILE A 577 -11.85 -10.61 31.25
C ILE A 577 -12.98 -9.66 30.93
N PHE A 578 -12.75 -8.36 31.00
CA PHE A 578 -13.73 -7.33 30.73
C PHE A 578 -13.51 -6.72 29.34
N LEU A 579 -14.49 -6.92 28.45
CA LEU A 579 -14.50 -6.39 27.07
C LEU A 579 -15.93 -5.98 26.71
N PRO A 580 -16.40 -4.78 27.18
CA PRO A 580 -17.79 -4.35 27.06
C PRO A 580 -18.18 -3.99 25.62
N TYR A 581 -19.45 -4.11 25.31
CA TYR A 581 -20.03 -3.48 24.13
C TYR A 581 -20.21 -1.99 24.40
N VAL A 582 -19.42 -1.15 23.77
CA VAL A 582 -19.58 0.30 23.82
C VAL A 582 -20.04 0.79 22.46
N VAL A 583 -21.35 1.06 22.33
CA VAL A 583 -21.95 1.50 21.07
C VAL A 583 -21.70 2.99 20.84
N TYR A 584 -21.80 3.79 21.89
CA TYR A 584 -21.70 5.25 21.83
C TYR A 584 -20.71 5.76 22.86
N GLU A 585 -19.71 6.50 22.40
CA GLU A 585 -18.68 7.12 23.24
C GLU A 585 -19.15 8.48 23.81
N HIS A 586 -18.32 9.03 24.68
CA HIS A 586 -18.53 10.36 25.22
C HIS A 586 -18.45 11.41 24.10
N GLU A 587 -19.48 12.22 23.97
CA GLU A 587 -19.49 13.37 23.08
C GLU A 587 -18.58 14.47 23.65
N SER A 588 -17.42 14.65 23.03
CA SER A 588 -16.45 15.66 23.47
C SER A 588 -16.78 17.08 22.99
N ASP A 589 -17.53 17.20 21.90
CA ASP A 589 -18.02 18.47 21.36
C ASP A 589 -19.46 18.29 20.85
N LYS A 590 -20.36 19.13 21.29
CA LYS A 590 -21.78 19.16 20.86
C LYS A 590 -21.99 19.45 19.39
N LYS A 591 -20.94 19.90 18.67
CA LYS A 591 -20.94 20.11 17.22
C LYS A 591 -20.58 18.85 16.44
N MET A 592 -20.15 17.77 17.10
CA MET A 592 -19.87 16.51 16.44
C MET A 592 -21.16 15.83 15.99
N ASN A 593 -21.18 15.37 14.75
CA ASN A 593 -22.35 14.72 14.17
C ASN A 593 -22.49 13.25 14.55
N ASN A 594 -21.43 12.62 15.09
CA ASN A 594 -21.41 11.21 15.37
C ASN A 594 -20.36 10.83 16.43
N SER A 595 -20.76 10.09 17.45
CA SER A 595 -19.90 9.48 18.48
C SER A 595 -20.14 7.96 18.60
N TYR A 596 -20.68 7.32 17.57
CA TYR A 596 -20.81 5.88 17.52
C TYR A 596 -19.46 5.22 17.25
N ASN A 597 -19.18 4.14 17.96
CA ASN A 597 -18.07 3.26 17.63
C ASN A 597 -18.33 2.48 16.34
N CYS A 598 -17.28 2.09 15.64
CA CYS A 598 -17.43 1.22 14.49
C CYS A 598 -17.92 -0.19 14.95
N PRO A 599 -18.61 -0.95 14.08
CA PRO A 599 -19.13 -2.28 14.42
C PRO A 599 -18.08 -3.25 14.97
N ILE A 600 -16.83 -3.14 14.49
CA ILE A 600 -15.70 -3.96 14.97
C ILE A 600 -15.41 -3.66 16.44
N VAL A 601 -15.28 -2.40 16.82
CA VAL A 601 -15.04 -1.99 18.22
C VAL A 601 -16.20 -2.42 19.10
N THR A 602 -17.44 -2.21 18.63
CA THR A 602 -18.64 -2.53 19.40
C THR A 602 -18.78 -4.04 19.65
N GLY A 603 -18.63 -4.88 18.62
CA GLY A 603 -19.01 -6.32 18.69
C GLY A 603 -17.85 -7.31 18.80
N TYR A 604 -16.62 -6.87 19.01
CA TYR A 604 -15.46 -7.75 18.92
C TYR A 604 -15.39 -8.81 20.02
N SER A 605 -16.04 -8.60 21.13
CA SER A 605 -16.15 -9.60 22.20
C SER A 605 -16.84 -10.90 21.76
N ASP A 606 -17.80 -10.85 20.83
CA ASP A 606 -18.42 -12.04 20.25
C ASP A 606 -17.47 -12.78 19.34
N VAL A 607 -16.67 -12.05 18.56
CA VAL A 607 -15.62 -12.64 17.73
C VAL A 607 -14.62 -13.41 18.61
N ILE A 608 -14.17 -12.82 19.72
CA ILE A 608 -13.26 -13.47 20.67
C ILE A 608 -13.88 -14.74 21.26
N ARG A 609 -15.12 -14.67 21.73
CA ARG A 609 -15.81 -15.87 22.28
C ARG A 609 -15.92 -16.98 21.25
N SER A 610 -16.24 -16.64 20.01
CA SER A 610 -16.40 -17.61 18.92
C SER A 610 -15.09 -18.19 18.42
N SER A 611 -14.03 -17.35 18.29
CA SER A 611 -12.77 -17.76 17.67
C SER A 611 -11.76 -18.38 18.63
N MET A 612 -11.78 -17.97 19.90
CA MET A 612 -10.81 -18.44 20.89
C MET A 612 -11.40 -19.39 21.92
N SER A 613 -12.74 -19.35 22.12
CA SER A 613 -13.45 -20.16 23.14
C SER A 613 -12.70 -20.17 24.49
N PRO A 614 -12.42 -19.02 25.10
CA PRO A 614 -11.55 -18.94 26.27
C PRO A 614 -12.20 -19.64 27.48
N ASP A 615 -11.41 -20.40 28.23
CA ASP A 615 -11.85 -21.05 29.47
C ASP A 615 -12.22 -20.06 30.59
N ILE A 616 -11.79 -18.81 30.45
CA ILE A 616 -12.08 -17.71 31.39
C ILE A 616 -13.27 -16.90 30.85
N PRO A 617 -14.26 -16.55 31.70
CA PRO A 617 -15.40 -15.74 31.29
C PRO A 617 -14.97 -14.40 30.69
N VAL A 618 -15.48 -14.07 29.50
CA VAL A 618 -15.32 -12.74 28.85
C VAL A 618 -16.62 -11.96 29.05
N ASP A 619 -16.58 -11.01 29.99
CA ASP A 619 -17.72 -10.18 30.33
C ASP A 619 -17.87 -9.04 29.34
N SER A 620 -19.04 -8.93 28.74
CA SER A 620 -19.34 -7.96 27.70
C SER A 620 -20.67 -7.26 27.97
N PRO A 621 -20.79 -6.49 29.06
CA PRO A 621 -22.01 -5.73 29.32
C PRO A 621 -22.17 -4.64 28.24
N ALA A 622 -23.43 -4.35 27.86
CA ALA A 622 -23.73 -3.24 26.99
C ALA A 622 -23.63 -1.93 27.77
N ILE A 623 -22.75 -1.04 27.30
CA ILE A 623 -22.45 0.23 27.98
C ILE A 623 -22.58 1.37 26.96
N THR A 624 -23.09 2.50 27.41
CA THR A 624 -23.08 3.75 26.62
C THR A 624 -22.60 4.92 27.46
N PHE A 625 -21.78 5.77 26.86
CA PHE A 625 -21.36 7.02 27.48
C PHE A 625 -22.23 8.21 27.05
N ALA A 626 -23.26 8.01 26.22
CA ALA A 626 -24.15 9.05 25.73
C ALA A 626 -24.93 9.73 26.86
N ASP A 627 -25.42 8.96 27.85
CA ASP A 627 -26.23 9.42 28.96
C ASP A 627 -25.69 8.92 30.31
N THR A 628 -25.54 9.84 31.25
CA THR A 628 -24.99 9.56 32.58
C THR A 628 -25.85 8.63 33.41
N GLY A 629 -27.17 8.79 33.35
CA GLY A 629 -28.10 7.97 34.10
C GLY A 629 -28.10 6.53 33.61
N LEU A 630 -28.09 6.36 32.27
CA LEU A 630 -28.05 5.07 31.65
C LEU A 630 -26.69 4.37 31.90
N LEU A 631 -25.57 5.09 31.78
CA LEU A 631 -24.23 4.59 32.13
C LEU A 631 -24.23 4.07 33.59
N THR A 632 -24.74 4.89 34.54
CA THR A 632 -24.79 4.48 35.94
C THR A 632 -25.62 3.23 36.14
N LYS A 633 -26.79 3.14 35.51
CA LYS A 633 -27.67 1.95 35.57
C LYS A 633 -27.00 0.71 35.02
N GLN A 634 -26.33 0.82 33.85
CA GLN A 634 -25.64 -0.30 33.19
C GLN A 634 -24.44 -0.80 34.01
N CYS A 635 -23.64 0.12 34.51
CA CYS A 635 -22.50 -0.25 35.39
C CYS A 635 -22.99 -0.87 36.72
N THR A 636 -24.03 -0.32 37.31
CA THR A 636 -24.62 -0.86 38.58
C THR A 636 -25.16 -2.28 38.35
N ASN A 637 -25.90 -2.49 37.26
CA ASN A 637 -26.39 -3.84 36.91
C ASN A 637 -25.25 -4.85 36.72
N TYR A 638 -24.18 -4.45 36.05
CA TYR A 638 -23.02 -5.32 35.87
C TYR A 638 -22.31 -5.60 37.22
N LEU A 639 -22.07 -4.59 38.02
CA LEU A 639 -21.39 -4.73 39.31
C LEU A 639 -22.22 -5.52 40.35
N SER A 640 -23.55 -5.56 40.20
CA SER A 640 -24.40 -6.40 41.04
C SER A 640 -24.07 -7.91 40.87
N SER A 641 -23.65 -8.35 39.69
CA SER A 641 -23.16 -9.72 39.44
C SER A 641 -21.87 -10.05 40.20
N TRP A 642 -21.15 -9.04 40.64
CA TRP A 642 -19.96 -9.13 41.49
C TRP A 642 -20.29 -9.03 42.99
N GLY A 643 -21.58 -8.92 43.38
CA GLY A 643 -22.01 -8.76 44.76
C GLY A 643 -21.82 -7.34 45.32
N ILE A 644 -21.57 -6.34 44.46
CA ILE A 644 -21.43 -4.94 44.87
C ILE A 644 -22.81 -4.35 45.09
N SER A 645 -23.02 -3.64 46.24
CA SER A 645 -24.27 -2.99 46.51
C SER A 645 -24.58 -1.88 45.51
N LYS A 646 -25.87 -1.62 45.26
CA LYS A 646 -26.29 -0.55 44.34
C LYS A 646 -25.67 0.79 44.75
N ARG A 647 -25.66 1.12 46.03
CA ARG A 647 -25.14 2.38 46.59
C ARG A 647 -23.62 2.49 46.29
N ASP A 648 -22.84 1.44 46.52
CA ASP A 648 -21.41 1.46 46.33
C ASP A 648 -21.06 1.52 44.83
N ALA A 649 -21.83 0.82 43.97
CA ALA A 649 -21.69 0.88 42.53
C ALA A 649 -21.98 2.30 41.99
N GLU A 650 -23.05 2.97 42.41
CA GLU A 650 -23.35 4.34 42.01
C GLU A 650 -22.27 5.33 42.46
N GLN A 651 -21.74 5.17 43.68
CA GLN A 651 -20.62 5.98 44.17
C GLN A 651 -19.33 5.72 43.36
N ALA A 652 -19.05 4.47 43.00
CA ALA A 652 -17.90 4.11 42.17
C ALA A 652 -18.00 4.71 40.75
N VAL A 653 -19.17 4.70 40.12
CA VAL A 653 -19.41 5.35 38.82
C VAL A 653 -19.19 6.85 38.91
N LYS A 654 -19.72 7.50 39.96
CA LYS A 654 -19.54 8.95 40.19
C LYS A 654 -18.06 9.29 40.33
N TYR A 655 -17.31 8.51 41.11
CA TYR A 655 -15.88 8.66 41.29
C TYR A 655 -15.10 8.47 40.00
N ALA A 656 -15.36 7.39 39.24
CA ALA A 656 -14.71 7.09 37.98
C ALA A 656 -14.92 8.23 36.94
N LYS A 657 -16.11 8.83 36.90
CA LYS A 657 -16.40 10.02 36.06
C LYS A 657 -15.58 11.24 36.45
N GLN A 658 -15.33 11.46 37.75
CA GLN A 658 -14.54 12.59 38.23
C GLN A 658 -13.08 12.41 37.82
N VAL A 659 -12.52 11.21 37.98
CA VAL A 659 -11.14 10.88 37.58
C VAL A 659 -10.92 11.07 36.08
N THR A 660 -11.94 10.84 35.25
CA THR A 660 -11.84 11.01 33.79
C THR A 660 -11.95 12.47 33.36
N LYS A 661 -12.70 13.29 34.09
CA LYS A 661 -12.90 14.73 33.77
C LYS A 661 -11.67 15.60 34.02
N THR A 662 -10.78 15.17 34.93
CA THR A 662 -9.61 15.96 35.34
C THR A 662 -8.40 15.85 34.40
N ARG A 663 -8.53 15.19 33.26
CA ARG A 663 -7.42 14.99 32.32
C ARG A 663 -7.82 15.35 30.92
N CYS A 664 -7.22 16.39 30.37
CA CYS A 664 -7.36 16.79 28.98
C CYS A 664 -6.22 16.16 28.16
N ILE A 665 -6.54 15.28 27.22
CA ILE A 665 -5.56 14.66 26.34
C ILE A 665 -5.84 15.13 24.91
N LEU A 666 -4.88 15.84 24.30
CA LEU A 666 -4.94 16.14 22.88
C LEU A 666 -4.68 14.86 22.10
N SER A 667 -5.68 14.39 21.35
CA SER A 667 -5.51 13.30 20.41
C SER A 667 -5.19 13.84 19.01
N PRO A 668 -3.93 13.74 18.54
CA PRO A 668 -3.56 14.19 17.19
C PRO A 668 -4.07 13.28 16.07
N ALA A 669 -4.67 12.12 16.40
CA ALA A 669 -5.21 11.18 15.43
C ALA A 669 -6.56 11.62 14.82
N ALA A 670 -7.21 12.64 15.36
CA ALA A 670 -8.43 13.20 14.74
C ALA A 670 -8.03 14.02 13.50
N ALA A 671 -8.62 13.69 12.35
CA ALA A 671 -8.42 14.46 11.13
C ALA A 671 -8.80 15.94 11.34
N SER A 672 -7.92 16.85 10.95
CA SER A 672 -8.16 18.29 11.09
C SER A 672 -9.15 18.85 10.05
N TYR A 673 -9.54 18.02 9.10
CA TYR A 673 -10.32 18.41 7.93
C TYR A 673 -11.81 18.56 8.28
N GLY A 674 -12.31 19.78 8.14
CA GLY A 674 -13.72 20.15 8.35
C GLY A 674 -13.94 21.26 9.37
N PHE A 675 -13.06 21.44 10.38
CA PHE A 675 -13.16 22.47 11.41
C PHE A 675 -11.99 23.45 11.44
N TYR A 676 -10.82 23.02 10.97
CA TYR A 676 -9.60 23.83 10.97
C TYR A 676 -8.98 23.84 9.56
N LYS A 677 -8.42 24.99 9.14
CA LYS A 677 -7.73 25.11 7.86
C LYS A 677 -6.47 24.24 7.79
N ASN A 678 -5.80 24.06 8.92
CA ASN A 678 -4.60 23.24 9.04
C ASN A 678 -4.35 22.82 10.50
N PHE A 679 -3.29 22.04 10.73
CA PHE A 679 -2.91 21.58 12.07
C PHE A 679 -2.39 22.71 12.98
N GLU A 680 -1.88 23.81 12.44
CA GLU A 680 -1.40 24.97 13.21
C GLU A 680 -2.56 25.72 13.84
N GLU A 681 -3.65 25.96 13.10
CA GLU A 681 -4.86 26.59 13.60
C GLU A 681 -5.49 25.75 14.72
N ARG A 682 -5.51 24.41 14.56
CA ARG A 682 -5.93 23.49 15.62
C ARG A 682 -5.05 23.57 16.86
N GLY A 683 -3.73 23.66 16.68
CA GLY A 683 -2.75 23.79 17.76
C GLY A 683 -2.91 25.10 18.52
N LYS A 684 -3.20 26.22 17.84
CA LYS A 684 -3.48 27.52 18.46
C LYS A 684 -4.77 27.49 19.29
N HIS A 685 -5.85 26.99 18.71
CA HIS A 685 -7.13 26.85 19.41
C HIS A 685 -7.03 25.96 20.64
N PHE A 686 -6.25 24.86 20.57
CA PHE A 686 -5.99 24.03 21.74
C PHE A 686 -5.22 24.77 22.83
N LYS A 687 -4.18 25.54 22.47
CA LYS A 687 -3.44 26.38 23.44
C LYS A 687 -4.36 27.41 24.12
N GLU A 688 -5.22 28.07 23.35
CA GLU A 688 -6.20 29.02 23.86
C GLU A 688 -7.18 28.37 24.84
N LEU A 689 -7.70 27.17 24.51
CA LEU A 689 -8.59 26.41 25.41
C LEU A 689 -7.91 25.98 26.72
N VAL A 690 -6.65 25.60 26.65
CA VAL A 690 -5.88 25.19 27.85
C VAL A 690 -5.52 26.38 28.72
N THR A 691 -5.18 27.53 28.11
CA THR A 691 -4.83 28.75 28.84
C THR A 691 -6.02 29.51 29.40
N SER A 692 -7.22 29.38 28.78
CA SER A 692 -8.45 30.03 29.26
C SER A 692 -9.15 29.26 30.39
N ASN A 693 -8.76 28.04 30.70
CA ASN A 693 -9.31 27.21 31.78
C ASN A 693 -8.38 27.07 33.00
N ASN A 694 -7.27 27.84 33.05
CA ASN A 694 -6.47 28.13 34.23
C ASN A 694 -6.82 29.52 34.73
#